data_23c78318bfddc8767bf61fe0b748d464
#
_entry.id   23c78318bfddc8767bf61fe0b748d464
#
_cell.length_a   1.000
_cell.length_b   1.000
_cell.length_c   1.000
_cell.angle_alpha   90.00
_cell.angle_beta   90.00
_cell.angle_gamma   90.00
#
_symmetry.space_group_name_H-M   'P 1'
#
loop_
_entity.id
_entity.type
_entity.pdbx_description
1 polymer ?
#
loop_
_entity_poly.entity_id
_entity_poly.type
_entity_poly.pdbx_seq_one_letter_code
_entity_poly.pdbx_strand_id
1 'polypeptide(L)'
;MAAIGAEAAAPYYVGAEQNGALQAPAPPVVLRSKMLRVTLDASRGIPLEYRMIRSGLRFEGETQSKIPLMATICCRNPWNFERVAVVPSSQHISGAQADFRFEVKYKGNMPAAAFSLRYVLDARTVFVTLEDVKEYAGFELISLAMPALVTVSESEENVWLAHGDSGGDFVALKEAKAGHLAPNSFWGEINGVLPVIMAGHSGAVCVQETTAFMDGTLQSVVGEGPNRRVSLGTMKVHRVDGSACYDMNLGKGVPKSCGNKMTPNLLVEQKSACRLDFLEPTAKTKPLTWIDGAKLVRARMPAIPNHFYDDKFIYGIRTDEPKFPKPSATFERCEEIIREIHALTDGSPQLVHLWGWQFRGKDTGYPAINVVDERIGGYEGMMRLKDKMKPLNTTLSLSDNYDDAYRSSPAWDEAMIARKPDGDLWKSREWTGEESYIHGLAKYMEGPGVERVRYTCERYKLPATIHVDVLSYFAIRNDWDPKHPASGIRNLFAGRYKVLEEFGKRGVDVTSEGLRYPYLGKISMCWYAGGPSPCPFGGKPVPMLSLIYKQSAVWGRAGNRGDLPLQLMMFYGEAQHSIVMGDTPIANMLDSFYLAMVPWFRINHIDVEDFERIGDRTVTKLAGTDNRVEVDWSTKDYRMVLDGAVVAREGATFCPLGKDKLALYTITDEVLTATLPMGWKSSDIRAFALYSDRKEAAEFTVREREITVQMQARRPVMIYRA
;
A
#
# COMPACT_ATOMS: atom_id res chain seq x y z
N MET A 1 -19.32 0.02 -3.07
CA MET A 1 -18.94 0.42 -1.68
C MET A 1 -19.09 1.91 -1.60
N ALA A 2 -20.01 2.39 -0.76
CA ALA A 2 -20.22 3.83 -0.59
C ALA A 2 -18.98 4.42 0.09
N ALA A 3 -18.38 5.42 -0.53
CA ALA A 3 -17.39 6.26 0.11
C ALA A 3 -18.11 6.99 1.25
N ILE A 4 -17.76 6.67 2.49
CA ILE A 4 -18.09 7.52 3.62
C ILE A 4 -17.19 8.73 3.46
N GLY A 5 -17.77 9.84 2.98
CA GLY A 5 -17.09 11.11 2.93
C GLY A 5 -16.64 11.50 4.33
N ALA A 6 -15.34 11.54 4.53
CA ALA A 6 -14.78 12.23 5.67
C ALA A 6 -15.01 13.72 5.45
N GLU A 7 -16.07 14.26 6.01
CA GLU A 7 -16.13 15.70 6.26
C GLU A 7 -14.91 16.05 7.11
N ALA A 8 -14.05 16.89 6.57
CA ALA A 8 -12.93 17.45 7.28
C ALA A 8 -13.49 18.30 8.43
N ALA A 9 -13.59 17.69 9.61
CA ALA A 9 -13.92 18.45 10.81
C ALA A 9 -12.79 19.46 11.01
N ALA A 10 -13.12 20.73 10.89
CA ALA A 10 -12.23 21.82 11.25
C ALA A 10 -11.67 21.56 12.66
N PRO A 11 -10.39 21.84 12.91
CA PRO A 11 -9.81 21.61 14.22
C PRO A 11 -10.56 22.47 15.25
N TYR A 12 -11.29 21.84 16.16
CA TYR A 12 -11.85 22.53 17.30
C TYR A 12 -10.70 23.01 18.19
N TYR A 13 -10.38 24.28 18.08
CA TYR A 13 -9.50 24.96 19.04
C TYR A 13 -10.29 25.21 20.32
N VAL A 14 -10.17 24.33 21.29
CA VAL A 14 -10.44 24.70 22.69
C VAL A 14 -9.18 25.43 23.17
N GLY A 15 -9.37 26.63 23.74
CA GLY A 15 -8.33 27.59 24.00
C GLY A 15 -7.00 27.02 24.47
N ALA A 16 -5.94 27.37 23.76
CA ALA A 16 -4.59 27.07 24.17
C ALA A 16 -4.22 28.04 25.30
N GLU A 17 -4.28 27.60 26.53
CA GLU A 17 -3.54 28.31 27.59
C GLU A 17 -2.06 28.12 27.33
N GLN A 18 -1.34 29.22 27.17
CA GLN A 18 0.11 29.23 27.00
C GLN A 18 0.77 28.84 28.33
N ASN A 19 1.09 27.58 28.48
CA ASN A 19 1.90 27.09 29.57
C ASN A 19 3.39 27.15 29.21
N GLY A 20 3.99 28.27 29.49
CA GLY A 20 5.41 28.56 29.37
C GLY A 20 5.62 29.88 28.66
N ALA A 21 6.15 30.86 29.36
CA ALA A 21 6.68 32.05 28.72
C ALA A 21 7.68 31.61 27.65
N LEU A 22 7.47 32.06 26.39
CA LEU A 22 8.50 31.93 25.36
C LEU A 22 9.82 32.40 26.00
N GLN A 23 10.76 31.50 26.16
CA GLN A 23 12.09 31.84 26.67
C GLN A 23 12.68 32.90 25.76
N ALA A 24 13.51 33.80 26.33
CA ALA A 24 14.26 34.75 25.52
C ALA A 24 14.96 34.03 24.38
N PRO A 25 15.05 34.61 23.16
CA PRO A 25 15.61 33.95 22.01
C PRO A 25 17.02 33.43 22.32
N ALA A 26 17.13 32.11 22.42
CA ALA A 26 18.41 31.44 22.55
C ALA A 26 19.09 31.40 21.17
N PRO A 27 20.44 31.43 21.11
CA PRO A 27 21.13 31.30 19.83
C PRO A 27 20.75 29.97 19.16
N PRO A 28 20.56 29.96 17.83
CA PRO A 28 20.18 28.76 17.13
C PRO A 28 21.22 27.66 17.22
N VAL A 29 20.76 26.44 17.29
CA VAL A 29 21.63 25.25 17.23
C VAL A 29 21.94 24.94 15.76
N VAL A 30 23.21 24.67 15.46
CA VAL A 30 23.69 24.39 14.12
C VAL A 30 24.33 23.00 14.06
N LEU A 31 23.76 22.11 13.27
CA LEU A 31 24.37 20.85 12.87
C LEU A 31 24.98 21.00 11.48
N ARG A 32 26.13 20.38 11.25
CA ARG A 32 26.86 20.52 9.99
C ARG A 32 27.50 19.21 9.54
N SER A 33 27.28 18.87 8.29
CA SER A 33 28.03 17.85 7.55
C SER A 33 28.84 18.49 6.42
N LYS A 34 29.48 17.67 5.58
CA LYS A 34 30.10 18.14 4.33
C LYS A 34 29.09 18.56 3.27
N MET A 35 27.83 18.12 3.38
CA MET A 35 26.79 18.30 2.36
C MET A 35 25.66 19.21 2.77
N LEU A 36 25.32 19.25 4.07
CA LEU A 36 24.17 19.96 4.59
C LEU A 36 24.50 20.68 5.90
N ARG A 37 23.94 21.87 6.06
CA ARG A 37 23.86 22.62 7.32
C ARG A 37 22.41 22.69 7.74
N VAL A 38 22.12 22.30 8.97
CA VAL A 38 20.79 22.38 9.59
C VAL A 38 20.84 23.39 10.73
N THR A 39 19.92 24.33 10.71
CA THR A 39 19.77 25.33 11.77
C THR A 39 18.46 25.04 12.49
N LEU A 40 18.53 24.86 13.82
CA LEU A 40 17.39 24.57 14.67
C LEU A 40 17.13 25.75 15.62
N ASP A 41 15.86 26.02 15.87
CA ASP A 41 15.44 26.98 16.91
C ASP A 41 15.61 26.36 18.29
N ALA A 42 16.56 26.82 19.05
CA ALA A 42 16.84 26.31 20.40
C ALA A 42 15.66 26.51 21.36
N SER A 43 14.85 27.56 21.17
CA SER A 43 13.72 27.87 22.05
C SER A 43 12.49 27.01 21.78
N ARG A 44 12.37 26.44 20.58
CA ARG A 44 11.22 25.61 20.18
C ARG A 44 11.59 24.16 19.89
N GLY A 45 12.90 23.87 19.67
CA GLY A 45 13.37 22.53 19.30
C GLY A 45 12.91 22.09 17.90
N ILE A 46 12.78 23.03 16.94
CA ILE A 46 12.30 22.76 15.58
C ILE A 46 13.25 23.32 14.53
N PRO A 47 13.23 22.77 13.30
CA PRO A 47 14.07 23.28 12.22
C PRO A 47 13.70 24.67 11.77
N LEU A 48 14.71 25.50 11.46
CA LEU A 48 14.59 26.81 10.84
C LEU A 48 15.03 26.78 9.37
N GLU A 49 16.17 26.15 9.08
CA GLU A 49 16.77 26.11 7.75
C GLU A 49 17.57 24.84 7.53
N TYR A 50 17.49 24.33 6.31
CA TYR A 50 18.34 23.30 5.75
C TYR A 50 19.07 23.90 4.55
N ARG A 51 20.39 24.10 4.65
CA ARG A 51 21.18 24.72 3.59
C ARG A 51 22.16 23.72 2.98
N MET A 52 22.02 23.47 1.69
CA MET A 52 22.96 22.65 0.93
C MET A 52 24.27 23.36 0.75
N ILE A 53 25.38 22.69 1.09
CA ILE A 53 26.70 23.35 1.15
C ILE A 53 27.23 23.70 -0.24
N ARG A 54 27.01 22.85 -1.21
CA ARG A 54 27.58 23.02 -2.57
C ARG A 54 26.82 24.06 -3.39
N SER A 55 25.50 23.95 -3.45
CA SER A 55 24.65 24.82 -4.27
C SER A 55 24.27 26.13 -3.56
N GLY A 56 24.26 26.13 -2.23
CA GLY A 56 23.72 27.22 -1.41
C GLY A 56 22.19 27.26 -1.36
N LEU A 57 21.50 26.36 -2.08
CA LEU A 57 20.06 26.22 -2.03
C LEU A 57 19.58 25.86 -0.63
N ARG A 58 18.36 26.30 -0.27
CA ARG A 58 17.85 26.12 1.08
C ARG A 58 16.40 25.68 1.06
N PHE A 59 16.04 24.82 1.97
CA PHE A 59 14.69 24.60 2.41
C PHE A 59 14.49 25.25 3.78
N GLU A 60 13.33 25.78 4.04
CA GLU A 60 12.98 26.37 5.33
C GLU A 60 12.25 25.35 6.20
N GLY A 61 12.35 25.50 7.51
CA GLY A 61 11.43 24.91 8.45
C GLY A 61 10.22 25.84 8.67
N GLU A 62 9.46 25.62 9.74
CA GLU A 62 8.33 26.49 10.08
C GLU A 62 8.82 27.78 10.74
N THR A 63 9.07 28.80 9.91
CA THR A 63 9.62 30.08 10.36
C THR A 63 8.55 31.15 10.53
N GLN A 64 7.39 31.03 9.90
CA GLN A 64 6.36 32.07 9.89
C GLN A 64 5.31 31.89 10.98
N SER A 65 4.87 30.67 11.23
CA SER A 65 3.98 30.43 12.34
C SER A 65 4.79 30.34 13.64
N LYS A 66 4.38 31.07 14.65
CA LYS A 66 4.91 30.89 16.01
C LYS A 66 4.31 29.64 16.67
N ILE A 67 3.80 28.68 15.88
CA ILE A 67 3.18 27.46 16.40
C ILE A 67 4.27 26.60 17.02
N PRO A 68 4.21 26.35 18.33
CA PRO A 68 5.11 25.43 18.99
C PRO A 68 4.72 23.97 18.73
N LEU A 69 5.52 23.04 19.18
CA LEU A 69 5.10 21.65 19.31
C LEU A 69 3.90 21.59 20.26
N MET A 70 2.85 20.84 19.86
CA MET A 70 1.62 20.68 20.65
C MET A 70 1.55 19.26 21.20
N ALA A 71 1.33 19.12 22.51
CA ALA A 71 1.02 17.85 23.15
C ALA A 71 -0.46 17.81 23.56
N THR A 72 -1.09 16.66 23.40
CA THR A 72 -2.41 16.39 24.00
C THR A 72 -2.21 15.40 25.12
N ILE A 73 -2.67 15.74 26.32
CA ILE A 73 -2.60 14.91 27.51
C ILE A 73 -4.00 14.64 28.06
N CYS A 74 -4.16 13.48 28.67
CA CYS A 74 -5.32 13.11 29.42
C CYS A 74 -4.96 13.01 30.90
N CYS A 75 -5.72 13.72 31.75
CA CYS A 75 -5.76 13.48 33.18
C CYS A 75 -6.88 12.47 33.48
N ARG A 76 -6.60 11.43 34.26
CA ARG A 76 -7.55 10.34 34.50
C ARG A 76 -8.56 10.59 35.60
N ASN A 77 -8.24 11.43 36.55
CA ASN A 77 -9.13 11.70 37.68
C ASN A 77 -9.16 13.19 38.05
N PRO A 78 -10.20 13.93 37.65
CA PRO A 78 -11.28 13.52 36.72
C PRO A 78 -10.77 13.42 35.28
N TRP A 79 -11.45 12.62 34.46
CA TRP A 79 -11.14 12.53 33.04
C TRP A 79 -11.25 13.90 32.37
N ASN A 80 -10.13 14.41 31.94
CA ASN A 80 -10.05 15.67 31.23
C ASN A 80 -8.89 15.66 30.23
N PHE A 81 -9.09 16.26 29.07
CA PHE A 81 -8.10 16.40 28.02
C PHE A 81 -7.65 17.84 27.93
N GLU A 82 -6.35 18.02 27.81
CA GLU A 82 -5.74 19.32 27.61
C GLU A 82 -4.76 19.26 26.44
N ARG A 83 -4.87 20.24 25.55
CA ARG A 83 -3.90 20.44 24.48
C ARG A 83 -2.99 21.59 24.86
N VAL A 84 -1.72 21.31 25.04
CA VAL A 84 -0.73 22.26 25.55
C VAL A 84 0.38 22.48 24.54
N ALA A 85 0.83 23.72 24.44
CA ALA A 85 2.06 24.08 23.77
C ALA A 85 3.25 23.68 24.64
N VAL A 86 4.25 23.02 24.04
CA VAL A 86 5.45 22.62 24.77
C VAL A 86 6.71 23.19 24.13
N VAL A 87 7.63 23.60 24.96
CA VAL A 87 8.95 24.09 24.57
C VAL A 87 10.04 23.26 25.26
N PRO A 88 11.25 23.18 24.70
CA PRO A 88 12.33 22.43 25.33
C PRO A 88 12.62 22.93 26.73
N SER A 89 12.75 22.03 27.69
CA SER A 89 13.24 22.30 29.06
C SER A 89 14.76 22.28 29.12
N SER A 90 15.39 21.51 28.24
CA SER A 90 16.85 21.45 28.10
C SER A 90 17.24 20.96 26.70
N GLN A 91 18.51 21.15 26.35
CA GLN A 91 19.07 20.66 25.09
C GLN A 91 20.49 20.11 25.32
N HIS A 92 20.85 19.13 24.53
CA HIS A 92 22.20 18.58 24.47
C HIS A 92 22.66 18.48 23.02
N ILE A 93 23.86 18.98 22.73
CA ILE A 93 24.39 19.01 21.37
C ILE A 93 25.72 18.28 21.35
N SER A 94 25.88 17.32 20.47
CA SER A 94 27.10 16.54 20.30
C SER A 94 27.38 16.26 18.84
N GLY A 95 28.37 16.94 18.26
CA GLY A 95 28.73 16.78 16.85
C GLY A 95 27.60 17.08 15.88
N ALA A 96 27.13 16.05 15.20
CA ALA A 96 26.02 16.13 14.23
C ALA A 96 24.65 15.76 14.84
N GLN A 97 24.54 15.74 16.16
CA GLN A 97 23.32 15.40 16.90
C GLN A 97 22.88 16.55 17.81
N ALA A 98 21.57 16.75 17.89
CA ALA A 98 20.92 17.63 18.86
C ALA A 98 19.73 16.91 19.50
N ASP A 99 19.70 16.87 20.82
CA ASP A 99 18.62 16.33 21.63
C ASP A 99 17.92 17.48 22.34
N PHE A 100 16.61 17.57 22.19
CA PHE A 100 15.76 18.52 22.90
C PHE A 100 14.84 17.76 23.84
N ARG A 101 14.93 18.06 25.16
CA ARG A 101 14.06 17.48 26.17
C ARG A 101 12.84 18.36 26.39
N PHE A 102 11.66 17.75 26.43
CA PHE A 102 10.39 18.41 26.68
C PHE A 102 9.75 17.88 27.95
N GLU A 103 9.17 18.79 28.73
CA GLU A 103 8.32 18.47 29.87
C GLU A 103 6.91 18.99 29.59
N VAL A 104 5.93 18.09 29.67
CA VAL A 104 4.52 18.41 29.46
C VAL A 104 3.87 18.59 30.83
N LYS A 105 3.24 19.74 31.06
CA LYS A 105 2.57 20.05 32.32
C LYS A 105 1.07 20.22 32.10
N TYR A 106 0.30 19.55 32.92
CA TYR A 106 -1.15 19.71 33.00
C TYR A 106 -1.51 20.92 33.86
N LYS A 107 -2.43 21.77 33.42
CA LYS A 107 -2.81 23.04 34.09
C LYS A 107 -1.59 23.89 34.50
N GLY A 108 -0.57 23.88 33.66
CA GLY A 108 0.63 24.72 33.84
C GLY A 108 1.63 24.29 34.91
N ASN A 109 1.29 23.45 35.83
CA ASN A 109 2.15 23.14 36.97
C ASN A 109 2.34 21.65 37.30
N MET A 110 1.40 20.78 36.92
CA MET A 110 1.49 19.36 37.23
C MET A 110 2.26 18.59 36.13
N PRO A 111 3.41 17.97 36.45
CA PRO A 111 4.12 17.14 35.47
C PRO A 111 3.20 16.01 34.97
N ALA A 112 2.96 15.93 33.67
CA ALA A 112 2.08 14.95 33.05
C ALA A 112 2.84 13.95 32.18
N ALA A 113 3.79 14.43 31.38
CA ALA A 113 4.63 13.60 30.54
C ALA A 113 5.98 14.27 30.26
N ALA A 114 6.93 13.50 29.77
CA ALA A 114 8.18 14.02 29.24
C ALA A 114 8.62 13.19 28.03
N PHE A 115 9.35 13.80 27.10
CA PHE A 115 9.92 13.13 25.94
C PHE A 115 11.13 13.89 25.39
N SER A 116 11.86 13.27 24.49
CA SER A 116 12.98 13.89 23.75
C SER A 116 12.72 13.86 22.25
N LEU A 117 13.08 14.92 21.54
CA LEU A 117 13.27 14.91 20.10
C LEU A 117 14.75 14.92 19.80
N ARG A 118 15.18 13.92 19.06
CA ARG A 118 16.57 13.80 18.61
C ARG A 118 16.65 14.10 17.13
N TYR A 119 17.56 15.00 16.77
CA TYR A 119 17.96 15.31 15.41
C TYR A 119 19.34 14.74 15.16
N VAL A 120 19.50 13.92 14.13
CA VAL A 120 20.81 13.39 13.71
C VAL A 120 21.01 13.74 12.24
N LEU A 121 22.11 14.42 11.96
CA LEU A 121 22.51 14.75 10.60
C LEU A 121 23.57 13.76 10.10
N ASP A 122 23.23 13.00 9.07
CA ASP A 122 24.15 12.12 8.36
C ASP A 122 24.23 12.52 6.87
N ALA A 123 25.40 13.01 6.47
CA ALA A 123 25.65 13.54 5.14
C ALA A 123 24.57 14.57 4.69
N ARG A 124 23.57 14.15 3.94
CA ARG A 124 22.43 14.96 3.46
C ARG A 124 21.09 14.54 4.04
N THR A 125 21.11 13.67 5.01
CA THR A 125 19.91 13.10 5.63
C THR A 125 19.77 13.61 7.06
N VAL A 126 18.57 14.04 7.43
CA VAL A 126 18.21 14.39 8.80
C VAL A 126 17.21 13.38 9.32
N PHE A 127 17.54 12.74 10.41
CA PHE A 127 16.63 11.89 11.17
C PHE A 127 16.06 12.69 12.33
N VAL A 128 14.75 12.64 12.50
CA VAL A 128 14.04 13.23 13.64
C VAL A 128 13.35 12.10 14.36
N THR A 129 13.79 11.78 15.57
CA THR A 129 13.31 10.64 16.35
C THR A 129 12.70 11.09 17.66
N LEU A 130 11.53 10.53 17.99
CA LEU A 130 10.91 10.66 19.30
C LEU A 130 11.49 9.60 20.25
N GLU A 131 12.06 10.04 21.37
CA GLU A 131 12.71 9.15 22.33
C GLU A 131 12.30 9.47 23.76
N ASP A 132 12.63 8.57 24.69
CA ASP A 132 12.50 8.73 26.14
C ASP A 132 11.12 9.21 26.59
N VAL A 133 10.04 8.72 25.93
CA VAL A 133 8.68 9.06 26.30
C VAL A 133 8.38 8.48 27.69
N LYS A 134 8.00 9.36 28.63
CA LYS A 134 7.64 9.02 30.00
C LYS A 134 6.31 9.64 30.34
N GLU A 135 5.40 8.85 30.88
CA GLU A 135 4.15 9.32 31.47
C GLU A 135 4.24 9.31 32.98
N TYR A 136 3.67 10.33 33.63
CA TYR A 136 3.59 10.40 35.09
C TYR A 136 2.26 9.83 35.59
N ALA A 137 2.23 9.38 36.84
CA ALA A 137 1.05 8.73 37.43
C ALA A 137 -0.20 9.61 37.29
N GLY A 138 -1.29 9.03 36.77
CA GLY A 138 -2.55 9.70 36.56
C GLY A 138 -2.68 10.48 35.25
N PHE A 139 -1.65 10.45 34.39
CA PHE A 139 -1.65 11.12 33.08
C PHE A 139 -1.31 10.17 31.95
N GLU A 140 -1.80 10.52 30.77
CA GLU A 140 -1.47 9.85 29.52
C GLU A 140 -1.14 10.88 28.42
N LEU A 141 -0.06 10.63 27.69
CA LEU A 141 0.31 11.40 26.52
C LEU A 141 -0.44 10.84 25.30
N ILE A 142 -1.41 11.59 24.79
CA ILE A 142 -2.32 11.13 23.74
C ILE A 142 -1.73 11.35 22.36
N SER A 143 -1.21 12.55 22.11
CA SER A 143 -0.60 12.87 20.81
C SER A 143 0.44 13.96 20.91
N LEU A 144 1.37 13.94 19.96
CA LEU A 144 2.29 15.02 19.68
C LEU A 144 2.06 15.51 18.26
N ALA A 145 1.93 16.80 18.06
CA ALA A 145 1.83 17.43 16.76
C ALA A 145 3.01 18.39 16.58
N MET A 146 3.89 18.04 15.65
CA MET A 146 5.01 18.89 15.28
C MET A 146 4.55 19.92 14.24
N PRO A 147 5.09 21.15 14.24
CA PRO A 147 4.96 22.04 13.09
C PRO A 147 5.63 21.45 11.87
N ALA A 148 5.40 22.01 10.70
CA ALA A 148 6.00 21.54 9.46
C ALA A 148 7.53 21.48 9.59
N LEU A 149 8.10 20.31 9.27
CA LEU A 149 9.55 20.14 9.31
C LEU A 149 10.24 20.85 8.15
N VAL A 150 9.54 20.93 7.00
CA VAL A 150 10.04 21.59 5.80
C VAL A 150 8.94 22.41 5.18
N THR A 151 9.25 23.62 4.76
CA THR A 151 8.36 24.50 3.99
C THR A 151 9.06 25.04 2.76
N VAL A 152 8.30 25.25 1.67
CA VAL A 152 8.79 25.86 0.44
C VAL A 152 7.83 26.97 0.04
N SER A 153 8.34 28.21 -0.09
CA SER A 153 7.57 29.37 -0.48
C SER A 153 7.32 29.42 -1.99
N GLU A 154 6.18 29.97 -2.41
CA GLU A 154 5.92 30.27 -3.83
C GLU A 154 6.87 31.30 -4.45
N SER A 155 7.62 32.04 -3.64
CA SER A 155 8.67 32.94 -4.10
C SER A 155 9.90 32.22 -4.66
N GLU A 156 10.04 30.92 -4.38
CA GLU A 156 11.08 30.08 -4.98
C GLU A 156 10.70 29.65 -6.40
N GLU A 157 11.70 29.35 -7.22
CA GLU A 157 11.48 28.93 -8.61
C GLU A 157 11.00 27.47 -8.69
N ASN A 158 9.99 27.25 -9.55
CA ASN A 158 9.53 25.90 -9.90
C ASN A 158 9.17 25.02 -8.67
N VAL A 159 8.39 25.58 -7.75
CA VAL A 159 7.92 24.88 -6.55
C VAL A 159 6.88 23.82 -6.92
N TRP A 160 7.04 22.61 -6.36
CA TRP A 160 6.12 21.51 -6.55
C TRP A 160 6.02 20.61 -5.32
N LEU A 161 4.95 19.82 -5.29
CA LEU A 161 4.66 18.78 -4.32
C LEU A 161 4.38 17.45 -5.04
N ALA A 162 4.90 16.36 -4.52
CA ALA A 162 4.55 15.01 -4.94
C ALA A 162 4.38 14.09 -3.74
N HIS A 163 3.47 13.13 -3.84
CA HIS A 163 3.21 12.17 -2.77
C HIS A 163 2.85 10.80 -3.31
N GLY A 164 3.07 9.77 -2.50
CA GLY A 164 2.89 8.37 -2.89
C GLY A 164 1.48 7.83 -2.73
N ASP A 165 0.53 8.64 -2.27
CA ASP A 165 -0.85 8.19 -2.12
C ASP A 165 -1.47 7.81 -3.46
N SER A 166 -2.33 6.79 -3.47
CA SER A 166 -3.11 6.38 -4.65
C SER A 166 -2.30 6.06 -5.93
N GLY A 167 -1.04 5.63 -5.77
CA GLY A 167 -0.16 5.32 -6.90
C GLY A 167 0.84 6.42 -7.24
N GLY A 168 0.58 7.63 -6.77
CA GLY A 168 1.41 8.81 -6.89
C GLY A 168 0.74 9.97 -7.62
N ASP A 169 0.90 11.17 -7.05
CA ASP A 169 0.45 12.43 -7.63
C ASP A 169 1.53 13.49 -7.58
N PHE A 170 1.47 14.41 -8.54
CA PHE A 170 2.35 15.56 -8.65
C PHE A 170 1.56 16.83 -8.94
N VAL A 171 1.92 17.92 -8.30
CA VAL A 171 1.34 19.25 -8.55
C VAL A 171 2.39 20.34 -8.45
N ALA A 172 2.43 21.23 -9.43
CA ALA A 172 3.17 22.49 -9.33
C ALA A 172 2.41 23.45 -8.41
N LEU A 173 3.11 24.14 -7.49
CA LEU A 173 2.44 25.02 -6.51
C LEU A 173 1.54 26.07 -7.14
N LYS A 174 1.95 26.64 -8.28
CA LYS A 174 1.14 27.63 -9.03
C LYS A 174 -0.22 27.08 -9.49
N GLU A 175 -0.33 25.77 -9.68
CA GLU A 175 -1.55 25.07 -10.13
C GLU A 175 -2.30 24.42 -8.95
N ALA A 176 -1.63 24.28 -7.80
CA ALA A 176 -2.18 23.58 -6.67
C ALA A 176 -3.36 24.33 -6.04
N LYS A 177 -4.36 23.58 -5.61
CA LYS A 177 -5.41 24.07 -4.72
C LYS A 177 -4.91 24.06 -3.28
N ALA A 178 -5.36 24.99 -2.48
CA ALA A 178 -5.16 24.92 -1.05
C ALA A 178 -5.81 23.66 -0.48
N GLY A 179 -5.18 23.06 0.48
CA GLY A 179 -5.68 21.81 1.06
C GLY A 179 -4.69 21.14 1.98
N HIS A 180 -5.09 19.96 2.43
CA HIS A 180 -4.35 19.14 3.36
C HIS A 180 -4.46 17.67 2.91
N LEU A 181 -3.34 16.97 2.93
CA LEU A 181 -3.26 15.54 2.66
C LEU A 181 -2.48 14.82 3.75
N ALA A 182 -3.00 13.71 4.20
CA ALA A 182 -2.35 12.81 5.13
C ALA A 182 -2.31 11.40 4.53
N PRO A 183 -1.29 11.07 3.71
CA PRO A 183 -1.19 9.78 3.02
C PRO A 183 -1.08 8.58 3.98
N ASN A 184 -0.79 8.84 5.24
CA ASN A 184 -0.78 7.88 6.33
C ASN A 184 -1.75 8.31 7.43
N SER A 185 -2.96 8.74 7.07
CA SER A 185 -3.94 9.02 8.11
C SER A 185 -4.33 7.71 8.79
N PHE A 186 -4.26 7.72 10.10
CA PHE A 186 -4.38 6.55 10.91
C PHE A 186 -5.62 6.59 11.80
N TRP A 187 -6.52 5.65 11.58
CA TRP A 187 -7.67 5.33 12.43
C TRP A 187 -7.72 3.82 12.66
N GLY A 188 -6.69 3.28 13.31
CA GLY A 188 -6.62 1.85 13.56
C GLY A 188 -6.50 1.00 12.29
N GLU A 189 -6.19 1.57 11.13
CA GLU A 189 -5.94 0.85 9.88
C GLU A 189 -4.51 1.11 9.41
N ILE A 190 -3.85 0.09 8.87
CA ILE A 190 -2.55 0.24 8.25
C ILE A 190 -2.79 0.78 6.84
N ASN A 191 -2.93 2.08 6.71
CA ASN A 191 -3.29 2.68 5.43
C ASN A 191 -2.11 3.09 4.55
N GLY A 192 -0.90 3.09 5.07
CA GLY A 192 0.27 3.51 4.31
C GLY A 192 0.69 2.52 3.22
N VAL A 193 0.32 2.78 1.96
CA VAL A 193 0.89 2.06 0.81
C VAL A 193 2.31 2.54 0.58
N LEU A 194 2.49 3.84 0.43
CA LEU A 194 3.78 4.48 0.19
C LEU A 194 3.90 5.74 1.06
N PRO A 195 4.50 5.64 2.26
CA PRO A 195 4.59 6.74 3.23
C PRO A 195 5.68 7.76 2.86
N VAL A 196 5.57 8.35 1.67
CA VAL A 196 6.55 9.28 1.11
C VAL A 196 5.87 10.55 0.62
N ILE A 197 6.43 11.68 1.01
CA ILE A 197 6.08 13.00 0.47
C ILE A 197 7.36 13.68 -0.01
N MET A 198 7.26 14.40 -1.11
CA MET A 198 8.39 15.12 -1.69
C MET A 198 7.99 16.53 -2.04
N ALA A 199 8.87 17.48 -1.82
CA ALA A 199 8.75 18.82 -2.38
C ALA A 199 10.05 19.25 -3.02
N GLY A 200 9.97 20.11 -4.02
CA GLY A 200 11.15 20.64 -4.68
C GLY A 200 10.96 22.07 -5.12
N HIS A 201 12.10 22.73 -5.32
CA HIS A 201 12.21 24.06 -5.91
C HIS A 201 13.61 24.25 -6.50
N SER A 202 13.75 25.12 -7.47
CA SER A 202 15.06 25.51 -8.06
C SER A 202 15.94 24.29 -8.44
N GLY A 203 15.31 23.16 -8.77
CA GLY A 203 15.99 21.90 -9.09
C GLY A 203 16.53 21.11 -7.90
N ALA A 204 16.22 21.50 -6.68
CA ALA A 204 16.50 20.72 -5.46
C ALA A 204 15.25 19.92 -5.03
N VAL A 205 15.46 18.84 -4.29
CA VAL A 205 14.37 17.96 -3.81
C VAL A 205 14.57 17.65 -2.33
N CYS A 206 13.50 17.77 -1.56
CA CYS A 206 13.37 17.19 -0.23
C CYS A 206 12.44 15.99 -0.28
N VAL A 207 12.89 14.86 0.24
CA VAL A 207 12.10 13.62 0.40
C VAL A 207 11.85 13.39 1.87
N GLN A 208 10.60 13.23 2.26
CA GLN A 208 10.21 12.88 3.61
C GLN A 208 9.60 11.49 3.66
N GLU A 209 10.13 10.65 4.53
CA GLU A 209 9.59 9.34 4.89
C GLU A 209 9.33 9.26 6.38
N THR A 210 8.35 8.47 6.79
CA THR A 210 8.16 8.11 8.21
C THR A 210 8.43 6.64 8.43
N THR A 211 9.03 6.32 9.57
CA THR A 211 9.18 4.95 10.06
C THR A 211 8.13 4.58 11.10
N ALA A 212 7.25 5.51 11.45
CA ALA A 212 6.12 5.29 12.34
C ALA A 212 5.01 4.57 11.58
N PHE A 213 4.88 3.28 11.77
CA PHE A 213 3.96 2.44 11.00
C PHE A 213 2.49 2.74 11.26
N MET A 214 2.13 3.17 12.46
CA MET A 214 0.73 3.17 12.85
C MET A 214 0.26 4.38 13.64
N ASP A 215 1.11 5.07 14.30
CA ASP A 215 0.78 6.18 15.19
C ASP A 215 1.27 7.54 14.69
N GLY A 216 1.78 7.56 13.47
CA GLY A 216 2.28 8.75 12.83
C GLY A 216 1.48 9.14 11.60
N THR A 217 1.20 10.40 11.48
CA THR A 217 0.57 10.99 10.30
C THR A 217 1.58 11.88 9.62
N LEU A 218 1.97 11.50 8.41
CA LEU A 218 2.73 12.34 7.52
C LEU A 218 1.74 13.24 6.79
N GLN A 219 1.86 14.56 6.96
CA GLN A 219 0.93 15.51 6.36
C GLN A 219 1.65 16.46 5.43
N SER A 220 1.00 16.78 4.31
CA SER A 220 1.37 17.91 3.48
C SER A 220 0.24 18.92 3.41
N VAL A 221 0.59 20.18 3.35
CA VAL A 221 -0.36 21.29 3.31
C VAL A 221 0.05 22.24 2.20
N VAL A 222 -0.94 22.68 1.41
CA VAL A 222 -0.82 23.81 0.51
C VAL A 222 -1.64 24.95 1.11
N GLY A 223 -0.98 26.05 1.45
CA GLY A 223 -1.61 27.21 2.08
C GLY A 223 -2.50 28.02 1.14
N GLU A 224 -3.33 28.88 1.71
CA GLU A 224 -4.18 29.85 1.02
C GLU A 224 -3.57 31.25 0.99
N GLY A 225 -4.10 32.12 0.13
CA GLY A 225 -3.80 33.55 0.08
C GLY A 225 -2.47 33.92 -0.57
N PRO A 226 -2.04 35.16 -0.45
CA PRO A 226 -0.73 35.62 -0.90
C PRO A 226 0.37 34.99 -0.04
N ASN A 227 1.52 34.71 -0.61
CA ASN A 227 2.63 33.98 0.01
C ASN A 227 2.31 32.50 0.28
N ARG A 228 1.71 31.82 -0.69
CA ARG A 228 1.43 30.38 -0.63
C ARG A 228 2.69 29.58 -0.38
N ARG A 229 2.53 28.49 0.34
CA ARG A 229 3.61 27.57 0.68
C ARG A 229 3.18 26.13 0.55
N VAL A 230 4.13 25.29 0.20
CA VAL A 230 4.04 23.86 0.44
C VAL A 230 4.70 23.59 1.79
N SER A 231 4.00 22.90 2.67
CA SER A 231 4.54 22.42 3.93
C SER A 231 4.57 20.90 3.91
N LEU A 232 5.77 20.33 4.10
CA LEU A 232 5.94 18.89 4.26
C LEU A 232 5.88 18.55 5.74
N GLY A 233 5.08 17.56 6.04
CA GLY A 233 5.14 16.78 7.22
C GLY A 233 5.08 17.50 8.53
N THR A 234 3.89 17.91 8.91
CA THR A 234 3.62 17.87 10.32
C THR A 234 3.61 16.41 10.74
N MET A 235 4.66 15.94 11.37
CA MET A 235 4.62 14.62 11.98
C MET A 235 3.68 14.69 13.18
N LYS A 236 2.53 14.03 13.06
CA LYS A 236 1.58 13.89 14.16
C LYS A 236 1.68 12.46 14.67
N VAL A 237 2.09 12.28 15.89
CA VAL A 237 2.24 10.98 16.53
C VAL A 237 1.12 10.81 17.53
N HIS A 238 0.47 9.65 17.52
CA HIS A 238 -0.64 9.36 18.38
C HIS A 238 -0.38 8.15 19.25
N ARG A 239 -0.98 8.14 20.42
CA ARG A 239 -1.22 6.91 21.14
C ARG A 239 -2.27 6.12 20.35
N VAL A 240 -1.89 4.97 19.83
CA VAL A 240 -2.83 4.05 19.21
C VAL A 240 -3.44 3.22 20.29
N ASP A 241 -4.70 3.38 20.52
CA ASP A 241 -5.35 2.49 21.42
C ASP A 241 -6.37 1.57 20.77
N GLY A 242 -6.75 1.74 19.55
CA GLY A 242 -7.72 0.89 18.88
C GLY A 242 -8.95 0.57 19.76
N SER A 243 -9.03 1.23 20.92
CA SER A 243 -10.03 1.03 21.93
C SER A 243 -11.00 2.20 21.93
N ALA A 244 -12.15 1.99 22.52
CA ALA A 244 -13.13 3.05 22.72
C ALA A 244 -12.72 4.09 23.79
N CYS A 245 -11.47 4.07 24.27
CA CYS A 245 -11.01 4.97 25.32
C CYS A 245 -10.80 6.40 24.86
N TYR A 246 -10.57 6.62 23.57
CA TYR A 246 -10.45 7.94 23.00
C TYR A 246 -11.25 8.10 21.73
N ASP A 247 -11.92 9.21 21.62
CA ASP A 247 -12.36 9.74 20.35
C ASP A 247 -11.41 10.88 19.97
N MET A 248 -10.46 10.59 19.11
CA MET A 248 -9.47 11.53 18.65
C MET A 248 -10.08 12.68 17.84
N ASN A 249 -11.25 12.46 17.21
CA ASN A 249 -11.96 13.49 16.44
C ASN A 249 -12.67 14.46 17.35
N LEU A 250 -13.26 13.98 18.40
CA LEU A 250 -14.06 14.80 19.30
C LEU A 250 -13.21 15.50 20.37
N GLY A 251 -11.95 15.10 20.54
CA GLY A 251 -11.11 15.55 21.64
C GLY A 251 -11.69 15.22 23.01
N LYS A 252 -12.62 14.26 23.06
CA LYS A 252 -13.35 13.84 24.25
C LYS A 252 -12.92 12.44 24.65
N GLY A 253 -12.60 12.27 25.92
CA GLY A 253 -12.48 10.97 26.50
C GLY A 253 -13.83 10.24 26.48
N VAL A 254 -13.80 8.95 26.26
CA VAL A 254 -14.95 8.05 26.41
C VAL A 254 -14.77 7.27 27.71
N PRO A 255 -15.11 7.87 28.84
CA PRO A 255 -14.62 7.38 30.14
C PRO A 255 -15.23 6.08 30.60
N LYS A 256 -16.45 5.79 30.16
CA LYS A 256 -17.24 4.72 30.77
C LYS A 256 -16.90 3.31 30.26
N SER A 257 -16.41 3.18 29.04
CA SER A 257 -16.10 1.87 28.43
C SER A 257 -14.74 1.33 28.79
N CYS A 258 -13.82 2.19 29.23
CA CYS A 258 -12.44 1.80 29.55
C CYS A 258 -12.20 1.54 31.03
N GLY A 259 -13.10 1.97 31.90
CA GLY A 259 -12.87 1.95 33.35
C GLY A 259 -11.63 2.74 33.73
N ASN A 260 -10.86 2.22 34.66
CA ASN A 260 -9.58 2.82 35.10
C ASN A 260 -8.34 2.15 34.48
N LYS A 261 -8.52 1.41 33.38
CA LYS A 261 -7.42 0.68 32.74
C LYS A 261 -6.57 1.63 31.89
N MET A 262 -5.24 1.52 32.04
CA MET A 262 -4.28 2.26 31.20
C MET A 262 -4.25 1.66 29.81
N THR A 263 -4.36 2.50 28.78
CA THR A 263 -4.01 2.09 27.44
C THR A 263 -2.46 1.99 27.34
N PRO A 264 -1.93 0.98 26.67
CA PRO A 264 -0.51 0.94 26.40
C PRO A 264 -0.09 2.19 25.62
N ASN A 265 1.03 2.79 26.02
CA ASN A 265 1.56 3.93 25.29
C ASN A 265 2.47 3.47 24.16
N LEU A 266 1.93 3.41 22.96
CA LEU A 266 2.70 3.02 21.77
C LEU A 266 3.78 4.03 21.39
N LEU A 267 3.68 5.29 21.84
CA LEU A 267 4.75 6.28 21.71
C LEU A 267 6.01 5.86 22.48
N VAL A 268 5.85 5.09 23.55
CA VAL A 268 6.98 4.53 24.31
C VAL A 268 7.62 3.35 23.58
N GLU A 269 6.81 2.51 22.95
CA GLU A 269 7.26 1.29 22.28
C GLU A 269 7.85 1.56 20.89
N GLN A 270 7.31 2.53 20.19
CA GLN A 270 7.77 2.94 18.87
C GLN A 270 8.69 4.14 18.97
N LYS A 271 9.92 3.97 18.61
CA LYS A 271 10.79 5.10 18.31
C LYS A 271 10.34 5.72 16.99
N SER A 272 9.24 6.48 17.04
CA SER A 272 8.70 7.15 15.86
C SER A 272 9.75 8.07 15.27
N ALA A 273 10.10 7.84 14.00
CA ALA A 273 11.13 8.61 13.33
C ALA A 273 10.62 9.11 11.97
N CYS A 274 11.05 10.30 11.63
CA CYS A 274 10.94 10.89 10.32
C CYS A 274 12.33 11.03 9.71
N ARG A 275 12.46 10.70 8.45
CA ARG A 275 13.67 10.87 7.65
C ARG A 275 13.44 11.95 6.60
N LEU A 276 14.36 12.89 6.52
CA LEU A 276 14.40 13.95 5.52
C LEU A 276 15.69 13.81 4.72
N ASP A 277 15.59 13.53 3.43
CA ASP A 277 16.72 13.50 2.51
C ASP A 277 16.70 14.75 1.62
N PHE A 278 17.84 15.42 1.50
CA PHE A 278 18.00 16.63 0.69
C PHE A 278 18.90 16.35 -0.52
N LEU A 279 18.34 16.52 -1.72
CA LEU A 279 19.04 16.32 -2.99
C LEU A 279 19.26 17.68 -3.66
N GLU A 280 20.48 17.92 -4.14
CA GLU A 280 20.82 19.14 -4.86
C GLU A 280 21.32 18.83 -6.27
N PRO A 281 21.01 19.69 -7.28
CA PRO A 281 21.53 19.52 -8.62
C PRO A 281 23.04 19.68 -8.63
N THR A 282 23.73 18.91 -9.46
CA THR A 282 25.12 19.19 -9.77
C THR A 282 25.19 20.35 -10.77
N ALA A 283 26.15 21.26 -10.64
CA ALA A 283 26.23 22.55 -11.34
C ALA A 283 26.14 22.52 -12.89
N LYS A 284 26.05 21.36 -13.51
CA LYS A 284 25.93 21.16 -14.97
C LYS A 284 24.84 20.15 -15.35
N THR A 285 24.03 19.72 -14.42
CA THR A 285 23.02 18.69 -14.65
C THR A 285 21.63 19.27 -14.74
N LYS A 286 20.75 18.55 -15.41
CA LYS A 286 19.31 18.77 -15.43
C LYS A 286 18.78 18.97 -14.00
N PRO A 287 17.82 19.88 -13.78
CA PRO A 287 17.15 20.00 -12.49
C PRO A 287 16.62 18.66 -11.99
N LEU A 288 16.77 18.40 -10.70
CA LEU A 288 16.22 17.21 -10.08
C LEU A 288 14.69 17.33 -9.95
N THR A 289 14.04 16.19 -9.98
CA THR A 289 12.58 16.08 -9.94
C THR A 289 12.15 15.06 -8.90
N TRP A 290 10.84 14.83 -8.78
CA TRP A 290 10.29 13.77 -7.95
C TRP A 290 10.84 12.38 -8.32
N ILE A 291 11.25 12.16 -9.58
CA ILE A 291 11.86 10.90 -10.07
C ILE A 291 13.15 10.61 -9.32
N ASP A 292 13.98 11.62 -9.12
CA ASP A 292 15.26 11.46 -8.41
C ASP A 292 15.05 11.13 -6.95
N GLY A 293 14.04 11.76 -6.32
CA GLY A 293 13.58 11.43 -4.97
C GLY A 293 13.04 10.00 -4.89
N ALA A 294 12.21 9.59 -5.84
CA ALA A 294 11.64 8.25 -5.89
C ALA A 294 12.72 7.17 -6.12
N LYS A 295 13.72 7.43 -6.97
CA LYS A 295 14.89 6.54 -7.15
C LYS A 295 15.70 6.38 -5.85
N LEU A 296 15.84 7.46 -5.07
CA LEU A 296 16.48 7.38 -3.76
C LEU A 296 15.71 6.48 -2.80
N VAL A 297 14.37 6.60 -2.78
CA VAL A 297 13.51 5.73 -1.96
C VAL A 297 13.59 4.29 -2.44
N ARG A 298 13.48 4.04 -3.76
CA ARG A 298 13.60 2.70 -4.36
C ARG A 298 14.86 1.97 -3.92
N ALA A 299 16.00 2.66 -3.89
CA ALA A 299 17.27 2.06 -3.51
C ALA A 299 17.31 1.48 -2.08
N ARG A 300 16.30 1.80 -1.26
CA ARG A 300 16.16 1.31 0.12
C ARG A 300 15.09 0.24 0.28
N MET A 301 14.28 0.02 -0.75
CA MET A 301 13.20 -0.96 -0.67
C MET A 301 13.74 -2.39 -0.67
N PRO A 302 13.13 -3.29 0.10
CA PRO A 302 13.52 -4.69 0.08
C PRO A 302 13.18 -5.33 -1.27
N ALA A 303 13.96 -6.32 -1.67
CA ALA A 303 13.63 -7.12 -2.84
C ALA A 303 12.37 -7.97 -2.58
N ILE A 304 11.67 -8.32 -3.65
CA ILE A 304 10.53 -9.25 -3.59
C ILE A 304 10.99 -10.60 -3.03
N PRO A 305 10.27 -11.19 -2.08
CA PRO A 305 10.67 -12.48 -1.50
C PRO A 305 10.60 -13.64 -2.48
N ASN A 306 9.65 -13.63 -3.41
CA ASN A 306 9.37 -14.76 -4.30
C ASN A 306 8.86 -14.28 -5.66
N HIS A 307 9.45 -14.82 -6.73
CA HIS A 307 9.09 -14.54 -8.13
C HIS A 307 8.04 -15.49 -8.72
N PHE A 308 7.42 -16.31 -7.89
CA PHE A 308 6.41 -17.29 -8.31
C PHE A 308 5.24 -16.70 -9.10
N TYR A 309 4.92 -15.42 -8.86
CA TYR A 309 3.73 -14.76 -9.40
C TYR A 309 3.94 -14.04 -10.73
N ASP A 310 5.18 -13.93 -11.19
CA ASP A 310 5.60 -13.01 -12.26
C ASP A 310 5.02 -13.32 -13.64
N ASP A 311 4.70 -14.58 -13.90
CA ASP A 311 4.28 -15.11 -15.20
C ASP A 311 2.90 -15.78 -15.16
N LYS A 312 2.14 -15.62 -14.07
CA LYS A 312 0.87 -16.32 -13.88
C LYS A 312 -0.33 -15.44 -14.08
N PHE A 313 -1.34 -15.97 -14.75
CA PHE A 313 -2.66 -15.39 -14.72
C PHE A 313 -3.31 -15.70 -13.37
N ILE A 314 -3.50 -14.67 -12.54
CA ILE A 314 -3.98 -14.80 -11.15
C ILE A 314 -5.45 -14.41 -11.09
N TYR A 315 -6.28 -15.31 -10.58
CA TYR A 315 -7.68 -15.03 -10.34
C TYR A 315 -8.26 -15.87 -9.20
N GLY A 316 -9.37 -15.39 -8.64
CA GLY A 316 -10.11 -16.09 -7.59
C GLY A 316 -11.46 -16.59 -8.11
N ILE A 317 -11.83 -17.82 -7.81
CA ILE A 317 -13.17 -18.33 -8.04
C ILE A 317 -13.93 -18.32 -6.72
N ARG A 318 -15.03 -17.55 -6.66
CA ARG A 318 -15.93 -17.55 -5.51
C ARG A 318 -16.89 -18.73 -5.64
N THR A 319 -16.69 -19.74 -4.81
CA THR A 319 -17.46 -20.98 -4.86
C THR A 319 -18.81 -20.86 -4.17
N ASP A 320 -18.80 -20.34 -2.92
CA ASP A 320 -20.04 -20.15 -2.17
C ASP A 320 -19.95 -18.97 -1.20
N GLU A 321 -21.11 -18.49 -0.76
CA GLU A 321 -21.27 -17.43 0.23
C GLU A 321 -22.64 -17.60 0.92
N PRO A 322 -22.76 -17.38 2.26
CA PRO A 322 -24.02 -17.62 3.01
C PRO A 322 -25.24 -16.91 2.44
N LYS A 323 -25.03 -15.75 1.80
CA LYS A 323 -26.12 -14.97 1.20
C LYS A 323 -26.59 -15.50 -0.16
N PHE A 324 -25.91 -16.48 -0.75
CA PHE A 324 -26.31 -17.06 -2.02
C PHE A 324 -27.38 -18.12 -1.80
N PRO A 325 -28.46 -18.14 -2.61
CA PRO A 325 -29.50 -19.17 -2.52
C PRO A 325 -28.99 -20.57 -2.88
N LYS A 326 -27.91 -20.61 -3.67
CA LYS A 326 -27.17 -21.82 -4.05
C LYS A 326 -25.71 -21.46 -4.28
N PRO A 327 -24.78 -22.43 -4.20
CA PRO A 327 -23.38 -22.18 -4.54
C PRO A 327 -23.22 -21.54 -5.93
N SER A 328 -22.29 -20.60 -6.03
CA SER A 328 -21.93 -19.95 -7.29
C SER A 328 -21.20 -20.91 -8.23
N ALA A 329 -20.27 -21.71 -7.68
CA ALA A 329 -19.51 -22.68 -8.46
C ALA A 329 -19.20 -23.93 -7.62
N THR A 330 -19.59 -25.10 -8.11
CA THR A 330 -19.08 -26.38 -7.61
C THR A 330 -17.64 -26.60 -8.08
N PHE A 331 -16.94 -27.60 -7.54
CA PHE A 331 -15.59 -27.94 -8.00
C PHE A 331 -15.57 -28.43 -9.46
N GLU A 332 -16.64 -29.09 -9.92
CA GLU A 332 -16.81 -29.41 -11.35
C GLU A 332 -16.89 -28.15 -12.21
N ARG A 333 -17.67 -27.15 -11.78
CA ARG A 333 -17.75 -25.88 -12.50
C ARG A 333 -16.42 -25.11 -12.46
N CYS A 334 -15.69 -25.18 -11.37
CA CYS A 334 -14.32 -24.63 -11.31
C CYS A 334 -13.39 -25.31 -12.32
N GLU A 335 -13.48 -26.63 -12.46
CA GLU A 335 -12.71 -27.38 -13.47
C GLU A 335 -13.02 -26.89 -14.89
N GLU A 336 -14.30 -26.75 -15.24
CA GLU A 336 -14.72 -26.27 -16.55
C GLU A 336 -14.13 -24.87 -16.86
N ILE A 337 -14.29 -23.92 -15.93
CA ILE A 337 -13.76 -22.56 -16.07
C ILE A 337 -12.24 -22.59 -16.29
N ILE A 338 -11.51 -23.33 -15.48
CA ILE A 338 -10.05 -23.38 -15.55
C ILE A 338 -9.59 -24.01 -16.86
N ARG A 339 -10.26 -25.09 -17.33
CA ARG A 339 -9.94 -25.73 -18.60
C ARG A 339 -10.20 -24.83 -19.80
N GLU A 340 -11.31 -24.10 -19.77
CA GLU A 340 -11.65 -23.20 -20.86
C GLU A 340 -10.65 -22.03 -20.94
N ILE A 341 -10.28 -21.45 -19.80
CA ILE A 341 -9.24 -20.40 -19.72
C ILE A 341 -7.90 -20.98 -20.21
N HIS A 342 -7.52 -22.20 -19.76
CA HIS A 342 -6.29 -22.86 -20.20
C HIS A 342 -6.24 -23.00 -21.74
N ALA A 343 -7.32 -23.46 -22.35
CA ALA A 343 -7.38 -23.63 -23.81
C ALA A 343 -7.28 -22.29 -24.53
N LEU A 344 -8.03 -21.28 -24.08
CA LEU A 344 -8.12 -19.95 -24.70
C LEU A 344 -6.93 -19.05 -24.40
N THR A 345 -6.05 -19.42 -23.46
CA THR A 345 -4.78 -18.73 -23.16
C THR A 345 -3.55 -19.54 -23.60
N ASP A 346 -3.77 -20.53 -24.43
CA ASP A 346 -2.74 -21.42 -24.97
C ASP A 346 -1.84 -22.06 -23.89
N GLY A 347 -2.45 -22.55 -22.83
CA GLY A 347 -1.75 -23.22 -21.73
C GLY A 347 -0.89 -22.31 -20.87
N SER A 348 -1.16 -21.01 -20.87
CA SER A 348 -0.43 -20.05 -20.00
C SER A 348 -0.56 -20.46 -18.52
N PRO A 349 0.48 -20.25 -17.72
CA PRO A 349 0.45 -20.57 -16.29
C PRO A 349 -0.69 -19.85 -15.58
N GLN A 350 -1.39 -20.56 -14.70
CA GLN A 350 -2.50 -20.02 -13.92
C GLN A 350 -2.27 -20.19 -12.42
N LEU A 351 -2.64 -19.19 -11.63
CA LEU A 351 -2.83 -19.28 -10.18
C LEU A 351 -4.29 -19.01 -9.87
N VAL A 352 -4.96 -19.99 -9.31
CA VAL A 352 -6.39 -19.93 -8.98
C VAL A 352 -6.57 -20.06 -7.49
N HIS A 353 -7.14 -19.02 -6.85
CA HIS A 353 -7.56 -19.09 -5.47
C HIS A 353 -9.03 -19.45 -5.36
N LEU A 354 -9.37 -20.48 -4.57
CA LEU A 354 -10.75 -20.82 -4.25
C LEU A 354 -11.21 -20.03 -3.03
N TRP A 355 -12.26 -19.24 -3.16
CA TRP A 355 -12.87 -18.47 -2.09
C TRP A 355 -14.24 -19.03 -1.73
N GLY A 356 -14.49 -19.23 -0.44
CA GLY A 356 -15.75 -19.80 0.01
C GLY A 356 -15.82 -21.32 -0.09
N TRP A 357 -14.66 -21.97 -0.11
CA TRP A 357 -14.55 -23.43 -0.19
C TRP A 357 -14.85 -24.15 1.12
N GLN A 358 -14.73 -23.44 2.25
CA GLN A 358 -14.88 -24.01 3.60
C GLN A 358 -16.27 -23.78 4.18
N PHE A 359 -16.66 -24.68 5.08
CA PHE A 359 -17.84 -24.64 5.93
C PHE A 359 -19.15 -24.36 5.19
N ARG A 360 -19.61 -23.12 5.13
CA ARG A 360 -20.81 -22.63 4.43
C ARG A 360 -20.50 -21.52 3.44
N GLY A 361 -19.25 -21.37 3.03
CA GLY A 361 -18.83 -20.39 2.07
C GLY A 361 -17.92 -19.29 2.64
N LYS A 362 -17.76 -18.21 1.86
CA LYS A 362 -16.90 -17.08 2.19
C LYS A 362 -17.47 -16.26 3.35
N ASP A 363 -16.59 -15.72 4.19
CA ASP A 363 -16.89 -14.82 5.31
C ASP A 363 -17.89 -15.41 6.31
N THR A 364 -17.71 -16.69 6.61
CA THR A 364 -18.42 -17.40 7.68
C THR A 364 -17.60 -18.57 8.20
N GLY A 365 -17.90 -19.00 9.41
CA GLY A 365 -17.38 -20.24 10.00
C GLY A 365 -15.87 -20.29 10.28
N TYR A 366 -15.12 -19.22 10.06
CA TYR A 366 -13.71 -19.22 10.48
C TYR A 366 -13.59 -19.41 11.99
N PRO A 367 -12.63 -20.20 12.46
CA PRO A 367 -11.53 -20.87 11.78
C PRO A 367 -11.79 -22.33 11.35
N ALA A 368 -12.99 -22.70 10.92
CA ALA A 368 -13.37 -24.09 10.58
C ALA A 368 -12.77 -24.55 9.23
N ILE A 369 -11.46 -24.54 9.10
CA ILE A 369 -10.74 -24.99 7.91
C ILE A 369 -10.76 -26.51 7.71
N ASN A 370 -11.19 -27.28 8.69
CA ASN A 370 -11.28 -28.74 8.62
C ASN A 370 -12.55 -29.24 7.90
N VAL A 371 -13.46 -28.34 7.57
CA VAL A 371 -14.72 -28.65 6.90
C VAL A 371 -14.72 -28.03 5.51
N VAL A 372 -14.70 -28.85 4.46
CA VAL A 372 -14.95 -28.43 3.08
C VAL A 372 -16.44 -28.47 2.84
N ASP A 373 -17.00 -27.48 2.15
CA ASP A 373 -18.44 -27.41 1.90
C ASP A 373 -18.89 -28.58 0.98
N GLU A 374 -19.77 -29.43 1.51
CA GLU A 374 -20.30 -30.59 0.77
C GLU A 374 -21.18 -30.18 -0.43
N ARG A 375 -21.80 -28.99 -0.37
CA ARG A 375 -22.65 -28.50 -1.46
C ARG A 375 -21.88 -28.19 -2.75
N ILE A 376 -20.56 -27.97 -2.66
CA ILE A 376 -19.70 -27.69 -3.80
C ILE A 376 -18.84 -28.90 -4.19
N GLY A 377 -18.97 -30.04 -3.51
CA GLY A 377 -18.28 -31.28 -3.83
C GLY A 377 -17.40 -31.86 -2.71
N GLY A 378 -17.36 -31.21 -1.53
CA GLY A 378 -16.67 -31.71 -0.34
C GLY A 378 -15.15 -31.88 -0.54
N TYR A 379 -14.52 -32.48 0.45
CA TYR A 379 -13.07 -32.71 0.44
C TYR A 379 -12.60 -33.54 -0.76
N GLU A 380 -13.31 -34.62 -1.08
CA GLU A 380 -12.96 -35.49 -2.20
C GLU A 380 -13.07 -34.77 -3.56
N GLY A 381 -14.09 -33.93 -3.73
CA GLY A 381 -14.24 -33.07 -4.90
C GLY A 381 -13.09 -32.11 -5.07
N MET A 382 -12.67 -31.46 -3.99
CA MET A 382 -11.52 -30.56 -4.00
C MET A 382 -10.22 -31.30 -4.39
N MET A 383 -9.97 -32.47 -3.82
CA MET A 383 -8.76 -33.22 -4.12
C MET A 383 -8.74 -33.74 -5.56
N ARG A 384 -9.91 -34.17 -6.09
CA ARG A 384 -10.03 -34.51 -7.51
C ARG A 384 -9.76 -33.32 -8.42
N LEU A 385 -10.31 -32.14 -8.10
CA LEU A 385 -10.03 -30.91 -8.83
C LEU A 385 -8.53 -30.61 -8.86
N LYS A 386 -7.86 -30.64 -7.71
CA LYS A 386 -6.42 -30.40 -7.62
C LYS A 386 -5.61 -31.34 -8.50
N ASP A 387 -5.93 -32.62 -8.50
CA ASP A 387 -5.21 -33.60 -9.34
C ASP A 387 -5.46 -33.37 -10.84
N LYS A 388 -6.65 -33.01 -11.23
CA LYS A 388 -7.01 -32.67 -12.62
C LYS A 388 -6.34 -31.39 -13.13
N MET A 389 -6.00 -30.46 -12.22
CA MET A 389 -5.38 -29.18 -12.60
C MET A 389 -3.85 -29.30 -12.81
N LYS A 390 -3.18 -30.28 -12.22
CA LYS A 390 -1.73 -30.46 -12.35
C LYS A 390 -1.22 -30.47 -13.80
N PRO A 391 -1.82 -31.22 -14.73
CA PRO A 391 -1.37 -31.24 -16.13
C PRO A 391 -1.70 -29.95 -16.91
N LEU A 392 -2.46 -29.03 -16.34
CA LEU A 392 -2.89 -27.80 -16.98
C LEU A 392 -2.03 -26.58 -16.66
N ASN A 393 -0.81 -26.78 -16.14
CA ASN A 393 0.04 -25.67 -15.70
C ASN A 393 -0.69 -24.70 -14.74
N THR A 394 -1.56 -25.26 -13.88
CA THR A 394 -2.44 -24.51 -12.98
C THR A 394 -2.09 -24.84 -11.54
N THR A 395 -1.76 -23.81 -10.78
CA THR A 395 -1.64 -23.88 -9.32
C THR A 395 -3.00 -23.58 -8.71
N LEU A 396 -3.61 -24.58 -8.05
CA LEU A 396 -4.83 -24.39 -7.30
C LEU A 396 -4.50 -24.09 -5.84
N SER A 397 -4.90 -22.92 -5.38
CA SER A 397 -4.66 -22.39 -4.03
C SER A 397 -5.98 -22.17 -3.30
N LEU A 398 -5.90 -21.94 -2.01
CA LEU A 398 -7.06 -21.66 -1.14
C LEU A 398 -7.02 -20.24 -0.63
N SER A 399 -8.18 -19.70 -0.28
CA SER A 399 -8.31 -18.49 0.52
C SER A 399 -8.68 -18.85 1.95
N ASP A 400 -8.04 -18.23 2.92
CA ASP A 400 -8.30 -18.39 4.35
C ASP A 400 -8.31 -17.00 5.02
N ASN A 401 -8.75 -16.91 6.29
CA ASN A 401 -8.80 -15.68 7.06
C ASN A 401 -8.37 -15.96 8.50
N TYR A 402 -7.37 -15.26 8.99
CA TYR A 402 -6.82 -15.41 10.33
C TYR A 402 -7.29 -14.30 11.30
N ASP A 403 -7.82 -13.20 10.77
CA ASP A 403 -8.31 -12.08 11.60
C ASP A 403 -9.73 -12.31 12.10
N ASP A 404 -10.63 -12.81 11.24
CA ASP A 404 -12.03 -13.01 11.58
C ASP A 404 -12.31 -14.38 12.23
N ALA A 405 -13.24 -14.38 13.19
CA ALA A 405 -13.79 -15.59 13.81
C ALA A 405 -15.32 -15.48 13.92
N TYR A 406 -16.01 -16.61 13.78
CA TYR A 406 -17.47 -16.68 13.80
C TYR A 406 -17.96 -17.66 14.86
N ARG A 407 -19.02 -17.29 15.58
CA ARG A 407 -19.63 -18.17 16.60
C ARG A 407 -20.23 -19.43 16.01
N SER A 408 -20.62 -19.43 14.75
CA SER A 408 -21.11 -20.60 14.03
C SER A 408 -20.03 -21.65 13.75
N SER A 409 -18.75 -21.27 13.88
CA SER A 409 -17.64 -22.16 13.62
C SER A 409 -17.61 -23.31 14.65
N PRO A 410 -17.49 -24.58 14.21
CA PRO A 410 -17.24 -25.69 15.12
C PRO A 410 -15.89 -25.59 15.83
N ALA A 411 -14.99 -24.72 15.37
CA ALA A 411 -13.70 -24.44 15.98
C ALA A 411 -13.67 -23.09 16.72
N TRP A 412 -14.83 -22.54 17.06
CA TRP A 412 -14.92 -21.32 17.86
C TRP A 412 -14.28 -21.51 19.23
N ASP A 413 -13.37 -20.62 19.58
CA ASP A 413 -12.78 -20.53 20.91
C ASP A 413 -12.76 -19.06 21.37
N GLU A 414 -13.64 -18.74 22.31
CA GLU A 414 -13.75 -17.37 22.84
C GLU A 414 -12.46 -16.88 23.52
N ALA A 415 -11.63 -17.80 24.04
CA ALA A 415 -10.35 -17.44 24.65
C ALA A 415 -9.35 -16.86 23.64
N MET A 416 -9.49 -17.20 22.36
CA MET A 416 -8.64 -16.71 21.28
C MET A 416 -9.10 -15.38 20.70
N ILE A 417 -10.27 -14.86 21.09
CA ILE A 417 -10.79 -13.60 20.59
C ILE A 417 -10.17 -12.43 21.38
N ALA A 418 -9.77 -11.41 20.66
CA ALA A 418 -9.27 -10.17 21.26
C ALA A 418 -10.35 -9.50 22.13
N ARG A 419 -9.94 -8.88 23.23
CA ARG A 419 -10.84 -8.22 24.16
C ARG A 419 -10.64 -6.71 24.15
N LYS A 420 -11.74 -6.00 24.37
CA LYS A 420 -11.75 -4.57 24.65
C LYS A 420 -11.31 -4.28 26.08
N PRO A 421 -11.04 -3.01 26.43
CA PRO A 421 -10.69 -2.62 27.79
C PRO A 421 -11.76 -2.96 28.87
N ASP A 422 -13.04 -2.98 28.48
CA ASP A 422 -14.16 -3.35 29.35
C ASP A 422 -14.29 -4.87 29.55
N GLY A 423 -13.53 -5.65 28.80
CA GLY A 423 -13.53 -7.11 28.84
C GLY A 423 -14.41 -7.75 27.76
N ASP A 424 -15.22 -6.98 27.07
CA ASP A 424 -16.03 -7.46 25.96
C ASP A 424 -15.15 -7.93 24.78
N LEU A 425 -15.70 -8.83 23.98
CA LEU A 425 -15.01 -9.29 22.77
C LEU A 425 -14.97 -8.18 21.70
N TRP A 426 -13.84 -8.09 21.00
CA TRP A 426 -13.77 -7.26 19.81
C TRP A 426 -14.62 -7.86 18.70
N LYS A 427 -15.60 -7.09 18.25
CA LYS A 427 -16.43 -7.38 17.08
C LYS A 427 -15.84 -6.68 15.86
N SER A 428 -15.87 -7.34 14.71
CA SER A 428 -15.52 -6.76 13.42
C SER A 428 -16.78 -6.24 12.72
N ARG A 429 -17.15 -6.87 11.63
CA ARG A 429 -18.30 -6.47 10.80
C ARG A 429 -19.21 -7.64 10.56
N GLU A 430 -20.43 -7.35 10.17
CA GLU A 430 -21.34 -8.32 9.59
C GLU A 430 -21.13 -8.36 8.08
N TRP A 431 -20.43 -9.40 7.60
CA TRP A 431 -20.08 -9.51 6.20
C TRP A 431 -21.15 -10.19 5.35
N THR A 432 -21.75 -11.26 5.89
CA THR A 432 -22.64 -12.16 5.15
C THR A 432 -23.88 -12.53 5.94
N GLY A 433 -24.33 -11.68 6.84
CA GLY A 433 -25.46 -11.92 7.72
C GLY A 433 -25.08 -12.53 9.08
N GLU A 434 -23.79 -12.70 9.36
CA GLU A 434 -23.26 -13.14 10.63
C GLU A 434 -22.20 -12.16 11.16
N GLU A 435 -22.27 -11.83 12.44
CA GLU A 435 -21.30 -10.97 13.11
C GLU A 435 -19.96 -11.69 13.26
N SER A 436 -18.88 -11.09 12.76
CA SER A 436 -17.53 -11.59 12.99
C SER A 436 -16.87 -10.96 14.22
N TYR A 437 -15.93 -11.69 14.78
CA TYR A 437 -15.09 -11.28 15.91
C TYR A 437 -13.62 -11.31 15.46
N ILE A 438 -12.78 -10.59 16.17
CA ILE A 438 -11.35 -10.43 15.81
C ILE A 438 -10.52 -11.37 16.69
N HIS A 439 -9.72 -12.22 16.07
CA HIS A 439 -8.71 -13.01 16.79
C HIS A 439 -7.69 -12.10 17.48
N GLY A 440 -7.32 -12.43 18.70
CA GLY A 440 -6.09 -11.94 19.32
C GLY A 440 -4.91 -12.66 18.70
N LEU A 441 -4.45 -12.22 17.51
CA LEU A 441 -3.50 -12.99 16.71
C LEU A 441 -2.20 -13.31 17.44
N ALA A 442 -1.72 -12.45 18.32
CA ALA A 442 -0.53 -12.73 19.11
C ALA A 442 -0.70 -14.03 19.92
N LYS A 443 -1.78 -14.11 20.72
CA LYS A 443 -2.08 -15.32 21.52
C LYS A 443 -2.50 -16.51 20.67
N TYR A 444 -3.28 -16.28 19.61
CA TYR A 444 -3.72 -17.34 18.71
C TYR A 444 -2.53 -18.05 18.04
N MET A 445 -1.51 -17.30 17.63
CA MET A 445 -0.30 -17.83 16.99
C MET A 445 0.74 -18.38 17.99
N GLU A 446 0.46 -18.42 19.28
CA GLU A 446 1.24 -19.16 20.28
C GLU A 446 0.96 -20.68 20.26
N GLY A 447 -0.21 -21.09 19.74
CA GLY A 447 -0.60 -22.49 19.67
C GLY A 447 -1.61 -22.81 18.57
N PRO A 448 -2.92 -22.53 18.78
CA PRO A 448 -3.96 -22.97 17.84
C PRO A 448 -3.75 -22.50 16.39
N GLY A 449 -3.27 -21.28 16.19
CA GLY A 449 -2.97 -20.74 14.87
C GLY A 449 -1.83 -21.44 14.16
N VAL A 450 -0.78 -21.85 14.89
CA VAL A 450 0.33 -22.64 14.34
C VAL A 450 -0.15 -24.00 13.89
N GLU A 451 -0.97 -24.67 14.71
CA GLU A 451 -1.57 -25.97 14.36
C GLU A 451 -2.52 -25.88 13.17
N ARG A 452 -3.26 -24.76 13.08
CA ARG A 452 -4.10 -24.48 11.91
C ARG A 452 -3.27 -24.37 10.64
N VAL A 453 -2.17 -23.62 10.65
CA VAL A 453 -1.25 -23.51 9.50
C VAL A 453 -0.72 -24.90 9.11
N ARG A 454 -0.24 -25.67 10.09
CA ARG A 454 0.25 -27.03 9.86
C ARG A 454 -0.82 -27.91 9.20
N TYR A 455 -2.00 -27.96 9.82
CA TYR A 455 -3.13 -28.75 9.32
C TYR A 455 -3.51 -28.36 7.89
N THR A 456 -3.61 -27.05 7.61
CA THR A 456 -3.97 -26.52 6.27
C THR A 456 -2.97 -26.99 5.22
N CYS A 457 -1.67 -26.86 5.50
CA CYS A 457 -0.61 -27.26 4.57
C CYS A 457 -0.65 -28.76 4.30
N GLU A 458 -0.75 -29.58 5.33
CA GLU A 458 -0.71 -31.04 5.24
C GLU A 458 -1.99 -31.62 4.64
N ARG A 459 -3.15 -31.22 5.16
CA ARG A 459 -4.46 -31.75 4.75
C ARG A 459 -4.79 -31.44 3.30
N TYR A 460 -4.59 -30.17 2.92
CA TYR A 460 -4.92 -29.71 1.57
C TYR A 460 -3.75 -29.77 0.60
N LYS A 461 -2.58 -30.27 1.05
CA LYS A 461 -1.37 -30.38 0.22
C LYS A 461 -1.13 -29.09 -0.55
N LEU A 462 -1.03 -27.98 0.17
CA LEU A 462 -0.86 -26.67 -0.46
C LEU A 462 0.38 -26.68 -1.37
N PRO A 463 0.26 -26.22 -2.62
CA PRO A 463 1.36 -26.36 -3.57
C PRO A 463 2.51 -25.39 -3.25
N ALA A 464 2.31 -24.11 -3.42
CA ALA A 464 3.37 -23.10 -3.28
C ALA A 464 2.86 -21.83 -2.59
N THR A 465 1.54 -21.64 -2.53
CA THR A 465 0.95 -20.40 -2.05
C THR A 465 -0.44 -20.60 -1.46
N ILE A 466 -0.81 -19.66 -0.57
CA ILE A 466 -2.16 -19.49 -0.03
C ILE A 466 -2.51 -18.01 -0.02
N HIS A 467 -3.79 -17.69 -0.20
CA HIS A 467 -4.30 -16.35 0.06
C HIS A 467 -4.79 -16.26 1.51
N VAL A 468 -4.25 -15.32 2.28
CA VAL A 468 -4.79 -14.98 3.60
C VAL A 468 -5.46 -13.62 3.50
N ASP A 469 -6.79 -13.67 3.53
CA ASP A 469 -7.65 -12.49 3.43
C ASP A 469 -7.38 -11.53 4.59
N VAL A 470 -7.50 -10.24 4.35
CA VAL A 470 -7.35 -9.12 5.29
C VAL A 470 -6.05 -9.02 6.09
N LEU A 471 -5.15 -10.00 6.03
CA LEU A 471 -3.94 -10.04 6.86
C LEU A 471 -3.07 -8.79 6.74
N SER A 472 -2.96 -8.22 5.54
CA SER A 472 -2.19 -6.99 5.28
C SER A 472 -3.04 -5.72 5.22
N TYR A 473 -4.34 -5.81 5.40
CA TYR A 473 -5.26 -4.70 5.12
C TYR A 473 -5.94 -4.14 6.36
N PHE A 474 -6.50 -4.99 7.23
CA PHE A 474 -7.31 -4.52 8.35
C PHE A 474 -6.49 -3.93 9.51
N ALA A 475 -7.21 -3.10 10.25
CA ALA A 475 -6.75 -2.54 11.50
C ALA A 475 -6.24 -3.62 12.46
N ILE A 476 -5.12 -3.33 13.06
CA ILE A 476 -4.64 -4.10 14.19
C ILE A 476 -5.31 -3.55 15.43
N ARG A 477 -5.93 -4.41 16.22
CA ARG A 477 -6.59 -4.06 17.47
C ARG A 477 -5.72 -4.45 18.64
N ASN A 478 -5.64 -3.60 19.66
CA ASN A 478 -5.04 -3.97 20.93
C ASN A 478 -5.88 -5.07 21.59
N ASP A 479 -5.23 -6.10 22.12
CA ASP A 479 -5.91 -7.14 22.92
C ASP A 479 -5.71 -6.83 24.40
N TRP A 480 -6.81 -6.56 25.10
CA TRP A 480 -6.84 -6.24 26.51
C TRP A 480 -7.09 -7.47 27.40
N ASP A 481 -6.93 -8.66 26.87
CA ASP A 481 -7.05 -9.89 27.64
C ASP A 481 -6.00 -9.90 28.75
N PRO A 482 -6.39 -9.92 30.04
CA PRO A 482 -5.44 -9.88 31.15
C PRO A 482 -4.53 -11.10 31.22
N LYS A 483 -4.93 -12.21 30.57
CA LYS A 483 -4.13 -13.43 30.51
C LYS A 483 -3.06 -13.37 29.41
N HIS A 484 -3.31 -12.57 28.37
CA HIS A 484 -2.44 -12.42 27.22
C HIS A 484 -2.41 -10.96 26.80
N PRO A 485 -1.79 -10.07 27.57
CA PRO A 485 -1.79 -8.65 27.28
C PRO A 485 -0.92 -8.34 26.05
N ALA A 486 -1.43 -8.65 24.88
CA ALA A 486 -0.84 -8.27 23.62
C ALA A 486 -1.18 -6.81 23.34
N SER A 487 -0.60 -5.96 24.15
CA SER A 487 -0.72 -4.52 24.06
C SER A 487 0.54 -3.98 23.39
N GLY A 488 0.36 -3.32 22.29
CA GLY A 488 1.45 -2.73 21.56
C GLY A 488 1.57 -3.25 20.14
N ILE A 489 1.88 -2.35 19.25
CA ILE A 489 1.97 -2.61 17.81
C ILE A 489 2.92 -3.74 17.48
N ARG A 490 4.06 -3.84 18.18
CA ARG A 490 5.03 -4.90 17.95
C ARG A 490 4.42 -6.29 18.20
N ASN A 491 3.67 -6.44 19.28
CA ASN A 491 3.02 -7.69 19.61
C ASN A 491 1.90 -8.04 18.64
N LEU A 492 1.17 -7.03 18.17
CA LEU A 492 0.09 -7.20 17.20
C LEU A 492 0.63 -7.57 15.81
N PHE A 493 1.69 -6.92 15.35
CA PHE A 493 2.40 -7.32 14.14
C PHE A 493 3.07 -8.69 14.28
N ALA A 494 3.58 -9.01 15.47
CA ALA A 494 4.20 -10.31 15.72
C ALA A 494 3.26 -11.46 15.38
N GLY A 495 1.98 -11.37 15.75
CA GLY A 495 0.96 -12.37 15.39
C GLY A 495 0.80 -12.51 13.87
N ARG A 496 0.68 -11.40 13.13
CA ARG A 496 0.56 -11.42 11.66
C ARG A 496 1.83 -11.93 10.97
N TYR A 497 2.98 -11.48 11.41
CA TYR A 497 4.25 -11.98 10.88
C TYR A 497 4.46 -13.45 11.19
N LYS A 498 3.96 -13.94 12.32
CA LYS A 498 4.00 -15.35 12.68
C LYS A 498 3.16 -16.21 11.72
N VAL A 499 2.02 -15.72 11.24
CA VAL A 499 1.27 -16.41 10.17
C VAL A 499 2.13 -16.57 8.92
N LEU A 500 2.78 -15.49 8.46
CA LEU A 500 3.67 -15.54 7.30
C LEU A 500 4.85 -16.52 7.50
N GLU A 501 5.48 -16.44 8.67
CA GLU A 501 6.61 -17.28 9.05
C GLU A 501 6.24 -18.78 9.07
N GLU A 502 5.10 -19.12 9.66
CA GLU A 502 4.67 -20.52 9.79
C GLU A 502 4.30 -21.15 8.45
N PHE A 503 3.69 -20.40 7.52
CA PHE A 503 3.51 -20.84 6.15
C PHE A 503 4.86 -20.97 5.42
N GLY A 504 5.72 -19.96 5.54
CA GLY A 504 7.06 -19.95 4.92
C GLY A 504 7.93 -21.15 5.34
N LYS A 505 7.90 -21.57 6.62
CA LYS A 505 8.58 -22.78 7.12
C LYS A 505 8.16 -24.06 6.40
N ARG A 506 6.98 -24.05 5.79
CA ARG A 506 6.41 -25.18 5.04
C ARG A 506 6.51 -25.00 3.52
N GLY A 507 7.28 -24.00 3.07
CA GLY A 507 7.47 -23.70 1.66
C GLY A 507 6.24 -23.10 0.98
N VAL A 508 5.32 -22.53 1.76
CA VAL A 508 4.09 -21.90 1.26
C VAL A 508 4.21 -20.39 1.42
N ASP A 509 4.19 -19.66 0.31
CA ASP A 509 4.15 -18.21 0.30
C ASP A 509 2.72 -17.69 0.57
N VAL A 510 2.60 -16.54 1.19
CA VAL A 510 1.29 -15.95 1.52
C VAL A 510 1.03 -14.75 0.64
N THR A 511 -0.11 -14.76 -0.06
CA THR A 511 -0.68 -13.56 -0.67
C THR A 511 -1.70 -12.94 0.26
N SER A 512 -1.93 -11.63 0.15
CA SER A 512 -2.97 -10.97 0.93
C SER A 512 -3.66 -9.85 0.13
N GLU A 513 -4.63 -9.17 0.74
CA GLU A 513 -5.43 -8.19 0.02
C GLU A 513 -4.64 -6.95 -0.38
N GLY A 514 -4.23 -6.15 0.57
CA GLY A 514 -3.70 -4.80 0.32
C GLY A 514 -2.18 -4.72 0.41
N LEU A 515 -1.54 -4.14 -0.60
CA LEU A 515 -0.14 -3.75 -0.48
C LEU A 515 -0.01 -2.65 0.58
N ARG A 516 0.80 -2.91 1.60
CA ARG A 516 1.10 -1.98 2.68
C ARG A 516 2.58 -2.01 3.00
N TYR A 517 3.15 -0.85 3.29
CA TYR A 517 4.57 -0.68 3.58
C TYR A 517 5.15 -1.68 4.59
N PRO A 518 4.52 -1.99 5.73
CA PRO A 518 5.07 -2.93 6.71
C PRO A 518 5.25 -4.37 6.22
N TYR A 519 4.60 -4.73 5.12
CA TYR A 519 4.66 -6.08 4.55
C TYR A 519 5.61 -6.22 3.36
N LEU A 520 6.26 -5.13 2.93
CA LEU A 520 7.30 -5.20 1.91
C LEU A 520 8.46 -6.09 2.38
N GLY A 521 8.93 -6.95 1.48
CA GLY A 521 9.94 -7.98 1.80
C GLY A 521 9.42 -9.16 2.63
N LYS A 522 8.09 -9.23 2.87
CA LYS A 522 7.43 -10.33 3.60
C LYS A 522 6.29 -10.96 2.81
N ILE A 523 5.58 -10.20 2.02
CA ILE A 523 4.52 -10.66 1.10
C ILE A 523 4.96 -10.33 -0.31
N SER A 524 4.95 -11.33 -1.19
CA SER A 524 5.40 -11.15 -2.58
C SER A 524 4.30 -10.59 -3.47
N MET A 525 3.04 -10.92 -3.19
CA MET A 525 1.90 -10.55 -4.02
C MET A 525 0.71 -10.08 -3.18
N CYS A 526 0.19 -8.92 -3.54
CA CYS A 526 -1.05 -8.37 -2.98
C CYS A 526 -2.11 -8.16 -4.07
N TRP A 527 -3.39 -8.34 -3.71
CA TRP A 527 -4.49 -8.22 -4.65
C TRP A 527 -4.70 -6.80 -5.16
N TYR A 528 -4.37 -5.79 -4.34
CA TYR A 528 -4.43 -4.38 -4.73
C TYR A 528 -3.51 -3.52 -3.87
N ALA A 529 -3.16 -2.33 -4.38
CA ALA A 529 -2.38 -1.34 -3.65
C ALA A 529 -3.22 -0.20 -3.07
N GLY A 530 -4.51 -0.17 -3.29
CA GLY A 530 -5.41 0.93 -3.01
C GLY A 530 -6.02 1.47 -4.30
N GLY A 531 -7.09 2.23 -4.21
CA GLY A 531 -7.70 2.87 -5.38
C GLY A 531 -7.18 4.30 -5.56
N PRO A 532 -7.23 4.85 -6.78
CA PRO A 532 -6.99 6.27 -6.98
C PRO A 532 -7.97 7.06 -6.12
N SER A 533 -7.43 7.97 -5.33
CA SER A 533 -8.18 8.94 -4.52
C SER A 533 -7.94 10.31 -5.12
N PRO A 534 -8.95 11.18 -5.24
CA PRO A 534 -8.73 12.52 -5.74
C PRO A 534 -7.68 13.25 -4.88
N CYS A 535 -6.63 13.73 -5.51
CA CYS A 535 -5.65 14.55 -4.83
C CYS A 535 -6.29 15.88 -4.40
N PRO A 536 -6.31 16.22 -3.11
CA PRO A 536 -6.96 17.45 -2.62
C PRO A 536 -6.33 18.72 -3.22
N PHE A 537 -5.07 18.64 -3.63
CA PHE A 537 -4.36 19.76 -4.25
C PHE A 537 -4.63 19.91 -5.75
N GLY A 538 -5.39 19.01 -6.37
CA GLY A 538 -5.60 18.99 -7.82
C GLY A 538 -4.41 18.43 -8.59
N GLY A 539 -3.64 17.57 -7.96
CA GLY A 539 -2.49 16.90 -8.58
C GLY A 539 -2.85 16.02 -9.78
N LYS A 540 -1.83 15.74 -10.58
CA LYS A 540 -1.93 14.86 -11.75
C LYS A 540 -1.22 13.54 -11.46
N PRO A 541 -1.75 12.40 -11.95
CA PRO A 541 -1.17 11.09 -11.72
C PRO A 541 0.28 11.01 -12.21
N VAL A 542 1.15 10.39 -11.42
CA VAL A 542 2.51 10.00 -11.78
C VAL A 542 2.76 8.54 -11.34
N PRO A 543 3.59 7.75 -12.03
CA PRO A 543 3.79 6.33 -11.72
C PRO A 543 4.77 6.13 -10.55
N MET A 544 4.57 6.82 -9.44
CA MET A 544 5.51 6.81 -8.30
C MET A 544 5.57 5.45 -7.61
N LEU A 545 4.43 4.81 -7.40
CA LEU A 545 4.36 3.48 -6.80
C LEU A 545 5.10 2.46 -7.68
N SER A 546 4.85 2.49 -8.99
CA SER A 546 5.53 1.64 -9.96
C SER A 546 7.04 1.87 -9.96
N LEU A 547 7.49 3.13 -9.93
CA LEU A 547 8.91 3.46 -9.88
C LEU A 547 9.59 2.91 -8.61
N ILE A 548 8.89 2.94 -7.47
CA ILE A 548 9.50 2.60 -6.19
C ILE A 548 9.40 1.10 -5.89
N TYR A 549 8.27 0.42 -6.19
CA TYR A 549 7.96 -0.91 -5.66
C TYR A 549 8.04 -2.08 -6.65
N LYS A 550 8.28 -1.84 -7.94
CA LYS A 550 8.30 -2.94 -8.94
C LYS A 550 9.25 -4.09 -8.59
N GLN A 551 10.34 -3.80 -7.88
CA GLN A 551 11.31 -4.81 -7.45
C GLN A 551 11.00 -5.40 -6.06
N SER A 552 9.93 -4.95 -5.41
CA SER A 552 9.63 -5.28 -4.00
C SER A 552 8.39 -6.12 -3.83
N ALA A 553 7.42 -6.03 -4.75
CA ALA A 553 6.16 -6.76 -4.69
C ALA A 553 5.48 -6.79 -6.05
N VAL A 554 4.61 -7.78 -6.24
CA VAL A 554 3.56 -7.79 -7.26
C VAL A 554 2.28 -7.29 -6.62
N TRP A 555 1.59 -6.38 -7.29
CA TRP A 555 0.28 -5.92 -6.87
C TRP A 555 -0.64 -5.76 -8.06
N GLY A 556 -1.92 -5.81 -7.82
CA GLY A 556 -2.91 -5.74 -8.87
C GLY A 556 -4.07 -4.85 -8.54
N ARG A 557 -5.07 -4.97 -9.38
CA ARG A 557 -6.38 -4.38 -9.18
C ARG A 557 -7.41 -5.50 -9.28
N ALA A 558 -8.16 -5.72 -8.22
CA ALA A 558 -9.24 -6.69 -8.21
C ALA A 558 -10.53 -6.04 -8.75
N GLY A 559 -11.09 -6.65 -9.80
CA GLY A 559 -12.35 -6.21 -10.42
C GLY A 559 -12.22 -4.92 -11.26
N ASN A 560 -13.28 -4.62 -12.02
CA ASN A 560 -13.40 -3.35 -12.75
C ASN A 560 -13.63 -2.22 -11.73
N ARG A 561 -12.63 -1.39 -11.51
CA ARG A 561 -12.79 -0.17 -10.73
C ARG A 561 -13.02 1.02 -11.65
N GLY A 562 -14.28 1.32 -11.91
CA GLY A 562 -14.71 2.54 -12.58
C GLY A 562 -14.23 2.66 -14.03
N ASP A 563 -14.12 3.87 -14.50
CA ASP A 563 -13.98 4.25 -15.91
C ASP A 563 -12.56 4.13 -16.50
N LEU A 564 -11.62 3.44 -15.82
CA LEU A 564 -10.27 3.27 -16.36
C LEU A 564 -10.20 2.01 -17.24
N PRO A 565 -9.78 2.13 -18.50
CA PRO A 565 -9.45 0.99 -19.35
C PRO A 565 -8.44 0.05 -18.70
N LEU A 566 -8.54 -1.25 -18.97
CA LEU A 566 -7.63 -2.25 -18.41
C LEU A 566 -6.17 -1.93 -18.67
N GLN A 567 -5.85 -1.40 -19.83
CA GLN A 567 -4.48 -1.08 -20.24
C GLN A 567 -3.87 0.07 -19.45
N LEU A 568 -4.67 1.01 -18.94
CA LEU A 568 -4.14 2.09 -18.10
C LEU A 568 -3.54 1.58 -16.78
N MET A 569 -3.84 0.35 -16.38
CA MET A 569 -3.22 -0.30 -15.24
C MET A 569 -1.69 -0.39 -15.41
N MET A 570 -1.21 -0.48 -16.66
CA MET A 570 0.22 -0.52 -16.97
C MET A 570 0.95 0.77 -16.54
N PHE A 571 0.27 1.91 -16.57
CA PHE A 571 0.81 3.17 -16.06
C PHE A 571 1.13 3.08 -14.56
N TYR A 572 0.28 2.40 -13.81
CA TYR A 572 0.46 2.20 -12.37
C TYR A 572 1.32 0.96 -12.02
N GLY A 573 1.70 0.15 -13.01
CA GLY A 573 2.42 -1.11 -12.79
C GLY A 573 1.58 -2.23 -12.20
N GLU A 574 0.26 -2.12 -12.29
CA GLU A 574 -0.70 -3.05 -11.68
C GLU A 574 -0.98 -4.25 -12.58
N ALA A 575 -1.06 -5.44 -11.98
CA ALA A 575 -1.62 -6.63 -12.60
C ALA A 575 -3.15 -6.64 -12.52
N GLN A 576 -3.83 -7.38 -13.40
CA GLN A 576 -5.26 -7.64 -13.28
C GLN A 576 -5.50 -8.91 -12.49
N HIS A 577 -5.96 -8.78 -11.26
CA HIS A 577 -6.40 -9.89 -10.43
C HIS A 577 -7.93 -10.01 -10.51
N SER A 578 -8.42 -10.99 -11.23
CA SER A 578 -9.86 -11.16 -11.47
C SER A 578 -10.51 -11.99 -10.36
N ILE A 579 -11.73 -11.59 -9.99
CA ILE A 579 -12.61 -12.39 -9.12
C ILE A 579 -13.81 -12.80 -9.96
N VAL A 580 -14.04 -14.11 -10.06
CA VAL A 580 -15.08 -14.68 -10.90
C VAL A 580 -16.09 -15.49 -10.10
N MET A 581 -17.30 -15.51 -10.61
CA MET A 581 -18.42 -16.35 -10.20
C MET A 581 -18.59 -17.50 -11.20
N GLY A 582 -19.36 -18.50 -10.85
CA GLY A 582 -19.61 -19.64 -11.76
C GLY A 582 -20.26 -19.27 -13.10
N ASP A 583 -20.95 -18.14 -13.16
CA ASP A 583 -21.61 -17.58 -14.34
C ASP A 583 -20.86 -16.41 -14.99
N THR A 584 -19.68 -16.07 -14.50
CA THR A 584 -18.89 -14.98 -15.09
C THR A 584 -18.54 -15.32 -16.55
N PRO A 585 -18.84 -14.43 -17.51
CA PRO A 585 -18.50 -14.67 -18.91
C PRO A 585 -17.00 -14.85 -19.11
N ILE A 586 -16.59 -15.89 -19.80
CA ILE A 586 -15.17 -16.16 -20.11
C ILE A 586 -14.53 -15.00 -20.90
N ALA A 587 -15.31 -14.31 -21.75
CA ALA A 587 -14.84 -13.13 -22.46
C ALA A 587 -14.24 -12.06 -21.56
N ASN A 588 -14.79 -11.85 -20.36
CA ASN A 588 -14.24 -10.90 -19.39
C ASN A 588 -12.87 -11.35 -18.86
N MET A 589 -12.66 -12.65 -18.74
CA MET A 589 -11.38 -13.23 -18.33
C MET A 589 -10.35 -13.12 -19.44
N LEU A 590 -10.77 -13.27 -20.70
CA LEU A 590 -9.89 -13.07 -21.85
C LEU A 590 -9.49 -11.62 -22.00
N ASP A 591 -10.41 -10.67 -21.84
CA ASP A 591 -10.08 -9.24 -21.80
C ASP A 591 -9.04 -8.96 -20.71
N SER A 592 -9.23 -9.48 -19.49
CA SER A 592 -8.29 -9.32 -18.38
C SER A 592 -6.92 -9.95 -18.69
N PHE A 593 -6.90 -11.14 -19.27
CA PHE A 593 -5.67 -11.82 -19.62
C PHE A 593 -4.92 -11.10 -20.74
N TYR A 594 -5.55 -10.93 -21.89
CA TYR A 594 -4.87 -10.42 -23.08
C TYR A 594 -4.58 -8.92 -23.01
N LEU A 595 -5.54 -8.10 -22.55
CA LEU A 595 -5.35 -6.64 -22.54
C LEU A 595 -4.54 -6.14 -21.36
N ALA A 596 -4.52 -6.87 -20.25
CA ALA A 596 -3.78 -6.43 -19.06
C ALA A 596 -2.61 -7.35 -18.73
N MET A 597 -2.83 -8.67 -18.53
CA MET A 597 -1.77 -9.53 -18.00
C MET A 597 -0.66 -9.80 -19.02
N VAL A 598 -0.97 -10.04 -20.28
CA VAL A 598 0.05 -10.32 -21.33
C VAL A 598 1.03 -9.13 -21.48
N PRO A 599 0.59 -7.87 -21.60
CA PRO A 599 1.49 -6.73 -21.56
C PRO A 599 2.23 -6.60 -20.22
N TRP A 600 1.53 -6.84 -19.10
CA TRP A 600 2.13 -6.72 -17.76
C TRP A 600 3.28 -7.72 -17.55
N PHE A 601 3.17 -8.97 -18.02
CA PHE A 601 4.26 -9.95 -17.95
C PHE A 601 5.55 -9.46 -18.58
N ARG A 602 5.47 -8.51 -19.50
CA ARG A 602 6.64 -7.95 -20.20
C ARG A 602 7.32 -6.82 -19.44
N ILE A 603 6.61 -6.16 -18.52
CA ILE A 603 7.12 -4.95 -17.85
C ILE A 603 7.07 -5.00 -16.32
N ASN A 604 6.56 -6.08 -15.71
CA ASN A 604 6.35 -6.14 -14.26
C ASN A 604 7.61 -5.84 -13.43
N HIS A 605 8.78 -6.28 -13.88
CA HIS A 605 10.07 -6.00 -13.22
C HIS A 605 11.01 -5.08 -14.01
N ILE A 606 10.53 -4.43 -15.07
CA ILE A 606 11.33 -3.41 -15.78
C ILE A 606 11.22 -2.10 -15.02
N ASP A 607 12.37 -1.56 -14.62
CA ASP A 607 12.43 -0.30 -13.88
C ASP A 607 11.87 0.88 -14.67
N VAL A 608 11.16 1.78 -14.00
CA VAL A 608 10.83 3.10 -14.53
C VAL A 608 12.07 3.98 -14.44
N GLU A 609 12.52 4.49 -15.59
CA GLU A 609 13.71 5.33 -15.67
C GLU A 609 13.40 6.82 -15.72
N ASP A 610 12.34 7.20 -16.43
CA ASP A 610 11.97 8.61 -16.60
C ASP A 610 10.47 8.74 -16.84
N PHE A 611 9.95 9.94 -16.66
CA PHE A 611 8.55 10.26 -16.88
C PHE A 611 8.42 11.68 -17.41
N GLU A 612 7.63 11.84 -18.46
CA GLU A 612 7.31 13.13 -19.05
C GLU A 612 5.80 13.33 -19.14
N ARG A 613 5.34 14.55 -18.90
CA ARG A 613 3.96 14.98 -19.13
C ARG A 613 3.96 16.24 -19.96
N ILE A 614 3.24 16.22 -21.08
CA ILE A 614 3.01 17.37 -21.96
C ILE A 614 1.50 17.50 -22.14
N GLY A 615 0.91 18.44 -21.44
CA GLY A 615 -0.55 18.56 -21.37
C GLY A 615 -1.19 17.31 -20.76
N ASP A 616 -2.09 16.69 -21.50
CA ASP A 616 -2.75 15.45 -21.09
C ASP A 616 -2.03 14.17 -21.53
N ARG A 617 -0.96 14.30 -22.33
CA ARG A 617 -0.16 13.15 -22.73
C ARG A 617 0.97 12.89 -21.74
N THR A 618 1.14 11.62 -21.37
CA THR A 618 2.24 11.12 -20.54
C THR A 618 3.04 10.06 -21.24
N VAL A 619 4.35 10.04 -21.00
CA VAL A 619 5.29 9.02 -21.44
C VAL A 619 6.08 8.53 -20.24
N THR A 620 5.86 7.29 -19.84
CA THR A 620 6.67 6.59 -18.83
C THR A 620 7.74 5.78 -19.54
N LYS A 621 9.00 6.19 -19.40
CA LYS A 621 10.14 5.48 -19.98
C LYS A 621 10.56 4.35 -19.04
N LEU A 622 10.76 3.18 -19.60
CA LEU A 622 11.19 1.98 -18.91
C LEU A 622 12.61 1.63 -19.31
N ALA A 623 13.32 0.88 -18.45
CA ALA A 623 14.66 0.39 -18.75
C ALA A 623 14.68 -0.46 -20.03
N GLY A 624 15.75 -0.34 -20.81
CA GLY A 624 15.93 -1.01 -22.10
C GLY A 624 15.84 -0.08 -23.30
N THR A 625 15.91 -0.65 -24.50
CA THR A 625 15.96 0.14 -25.73
C THR A 625 14.55 0.51 -26.19
N ASP A 626 14.22 1.79 -26.05
CA ASP A 626 12.93 2.36 -26.49
C ASP A 626 11.69 1.64 -25.90
N ASN A 627 11.75 1.34 -24.58
CA ASN A 627 10.64 0.77 -23.82
C ASN A 627 9.86 1.89 -23.14
N ARG A 628 8.54 1.96 -23.37
CA ARG A 628 7.71 3.00 -22.78
C ARG A 628 6.23 2.67 -22.76
N VAL A 629 5.53 3.33 -21.84
CA VAL A 629 4.07 3.38 -21.77
C VAL A 629 3.62 4.80 -22.02
N GLU A 630 2.78 5.00 -23.03
CA GLU A 630 2.21 6.28 -23.41
C GLU A 630 0.71 6.28 -23.07
N VAL A 631 0.23 7.38 -22.48
CA VAL A 631 -1.19 7.58 -22.16
C VAL A 631 -1.61 8.99 -22.55
N ASP A 632 -2.71 9.10 -23.27
CA ASP A 632 -3.49 10.32 -23.44
C ASP A 632 -4.67 10.30 -22.45
N TRP A 633 -4.62 11.14 -21.43
CA TRP A 633 -5.61 11.18 -20.35
C TRP A 633 -6.94 11.81 -20.76
N SER A 634 -6.96 12.59 -21.85
CA SER A 634 -8.20 13.21 -22.36
C SER A 634 -9.06 12.20 -23.09
N THR A 635 -8.44 11.34 -23.91
CA THR A 635 -9.12 10.27 -24.67
C THR A 635 -9.09 8.92 -23.97
N LYS A 636 -8.21 8.77 -22.96
CA LYS A 636 -7.85 7.51 -22.31
C LYS A 636 -7.17 6.51 -23.26
N ASP A 637 -6.61 6.98 -24.36
CA ASP A 637 -5.84 6.15 -25.27
C ASP A 637 -4.53 5.70 -24.60
N TYR A 638 -4.18 4.46 -24.88
CA TYR A 638 -3.03 3.80 -24.35
C TYR A 638 -2.18 3.19 -25.46
N ARG A 639 -0.86 3.26 -25.29
CA ARG A 639 0.09 2.59 -26.17
C ARG A 639 1.29 2.09 -25.33
N MET A 640 1.68 0.86 -25.57
CA MET A 640 2.91 0.29 -25.02
C MET A 640 3.89 -0.05 -26.14
N VAL A 641 5.11 0.39 -25.99
CA VAL A 641 6.21 0.17 -26.93
C VAL A 641 7.29 -0.63 -26.22
N LEU A 642 7.77 -1.70 -26.84
CA LEU A 642 8.91 -2.49 -26.39
C LEU A 642 9.88 -2.70 -27.55
N ASP A 643 11.17 -2.44 -27.31
CA ASP A 643 12.23 -2.51 -28.31
C ASP A 643 11.88 -1.75 -29.62
N GLY A 644 11.23 -0.59 -29.45
CA GLY A 644 10.79 0.28 -30.55
C GLY A 644 9.52 -0.16 -31.28
N ALA A 645 8.96 -1.34 -30.96
CA ALA A 645 7.72 -1.83 -31.57
C ALA A 645 6.52 -1.59 -30.65
N VAL A 646 5.39 -1.17 -31.20
CA VAL A 646 4.11 -1.14 -30.48
C VAL A 646 3.66 -2.57 -30.23
N VAL A 647 3.39 -2.95 -28.97
CA VAL A 647 2.99 -4.31 -28.58
C VAL A 647 1.62 -4.36 -27.94
N ALA A 648 1.07 -3.23 -27.54
CA ALA A 648 -0.31 -3.10 -27.07
C ALA A 648 -0.81 -1.67 -27.28
N ARG A 649 -2.11 -1.53 -27.50
CA ARG A 649 -2.82 -0.26 -27.57
C ARG A 649 -4.24 -0.43 -27.01
N GLU A 650 -4.98 0.64 -26.89
CA GLU A 650 -6.36 0.56 -26.44
C GLU A 650 -7.15 -0.50 -27.23
N GLY A 651 -7.81 -1.40 -26.50
CA GLY A 651 -8.62 -2.50 -27.07
C GLY A 651 -7.86 -3.60 -27.81
N ALA A 652 -6.53 -3.56 -27.90
CA ALA A 652 -5.77 -4.57 -28.65
C ALA A 652 -4.40 -4.87 -28.03
N THR A 653 -4.01 -6.13 -28.14
CA THR A 653 -2.67 -6.63 -27.76
C THR A 653 -2.07 -7.45 -28.90
N PHE A 654 -0.79 -7.25 -29.16
CA PHE A 654 0.01 -8.00 -30.11
C PHE A 654 1.44 -8.16 -29.53
N CYS A 655 1.46 -8.85 -28.38
CA CYS A 655 2.60 -8.87 -27.47
C CYS A 655 3.25 -10.26 -27.45
N PRO A 656 4.58 -10.35 -27.42
CA PRO A 656 5.27 -11.63 -27.20
C PRO A 656 4.85 -12.26 -25.88
N LEU A 657 4.48 -13.56 -25.95
CA LEU A 657 4.12 -14.40 -24.80
C LEU A 657 5.14 -15.55 -24.68
N GLY A 658 6.11 -15.37 -23.83
CA GLY A 658 7.29 -16.26 -23.78
C GLY A 658 8.26 -16.00 -24.93
N LYS A 659 9.07 -17.01 -25.28
CA LYS A 659 10.15 -16.89 -26.31
C LYS A 659 9.65 -17.19 -27.73
N ASP A 660 8.69 -18.10 -27.86
CA ASP A 660 8.30 -18.71 -29.11
C ASP A 660 6.84 -18.46 -29.49
N LYS A 661 6.18 -17.52 -28.81
CA LYS A 661 4.79 -17.15 -29.05
C LYS A 661 4.61 -15.64 -29.17
N LEU A 662 3.69 -15.22 -30.03
CA LEU A 662 3.18 -13.86 -30.12
C LEU A 662 1.66 -13.92 -30.00
N ALA A 663 1.10 -13.29 -28.99
CA ALA A 663 -0.33 -13.26 -28.75
C ALA A 663 -0.97 -12.06 -29.45
N LEU A 664 -2.01 -12.30 -30.23
CA LEU A 664 -2.84 -11.29 -30.87
C LEU A 664 -4.25 -11.35 -30.28
N TYR A 665 -4.78 -10.21 -29.88
CA TYR A 665 -6.13 -10.12 -29.32
C TYR A 665 -6.72 -8.73 -29.55
N THR A 666 -7.99 -8.66 -29.90
CA THR A 666 -8.75 -7.43 -30.09
C THR A 666 -10.15 -7.55 -29.52
N ILE A 667 -10.75 -6.44 -29.10
CA ILE A 667 -12.14 -6.39 -28.63
C ILE A 667 -13.13 -6.10 -29.77
N THR A 668 -12.63 -5.78 -30.97
CA THR A 668 -13.41 -5.48 -32.19
C THR A 668 -12.91 -6.32 -33.35
N ASP A 669 -13.76 -6.49 -34.36
CA ASP A 669 -13.33 -7.06 -35.65
C ASP A 669 -12.43 -6.04 -36.35
N GLU A 670 -11.22 -6.42 -36.67
CA GLU A 670 -10.25 -5.52 -37.35
C GLU A 670 -9.14 -6.30 -38.07
N VAL A 671 -8.47 -5.61 -38.97
CA VAL A 671 -7.19 -6.08 -39.55
C VAL A 671 -6.08 -5.62 -38.62
N LEU A 672 -5.42 -6.53 -37.94
CA LEU A 672 -4.35 -6.24 -37.01
C LEU A 672 -2.99 -6.46 -37.68
N THR A 673 -2.12 -5.46 -37.59
CA THR A 673 -0.70 -5.57 -38.00
C THR A 673 0.19 -5.51 -36.78
N ALA A 674 1.08 -6.48 -36.63
CA ALA A 674 2.02 -6.59 -35.52
C ALA A 674 3.44 -6.79 -36.01
N THR A 675 4.42 -6.33 -35.27
CA THR A 675 5.84 -6.54 -35.57
C THR A 675 6.30 -7.88 -34.99
N LEU A 676 6.82 -8.76 -35.86
CA LEU A 676 7.39 -10.03 -35.44
C LEU A 676 8.62 -9.81 -34.52
N PRO A 677 8.77 -10.61 -33.46
CA PRO A 677 9.96 -10.56 -32.61
C PRO A 677 11.25 -10.70 -33.41
N MET A 678 12.33 -10.13 -32.89
CA MET A 678 13.63 -10.16 -33.58
C MET A 678 14.10 -11.62 -33.82
N GLY A 679 14.58 -11.89 -35.04
CA GLY A 679 15.06 -13.21 -35.45
C GLY A 679 13.99 -14.20 -35.89
N TRP A 680 12.69 -13.80 -35.93
CA TRP A 680 11.63 -14.62 -36.52
C TRP A 680 11.58 -14.40 -38.04
N LYS A 681 11.44 -15.47 -38.78
CA LYS A 681 11.29 -15.44 -40.25
C LYS A 681 9.88 -15.86 -40.63
N SER A 682 9.36 -15.32 -41.74
CA SER A 682 8.03 -15.65 -42.25
C SER A 682 7.84 -17.14 -42.56
N SER A 683 8.91 -17.83 -42.96
CA SER A 683 8.92 -19.28 -43.22
C SER A 683 8.74 -20.13 -41.98
N ASP A 684 9.04 -19.58 -40.81
CA ASP A 684 9.18 -20.32 -39.55
C ASP A 684 8.02 -20.06 -38.58
N ILE A 685 6.89 -19.51 -39.08
CA ILE A 685 5.77 -19.17 -38.24
C ILE A 685 4.50 -19.89 -38.65
N ARG A 686 3.64 -20.16 -37.66
CA ARG A 686 2.29 -20.66 -37.83
C ARG A 686 1.32 -19.86 -36.97
N ALA A 687 0.14 -19.58 -37.47
CA ALA A 687 -0.91 -18.86 -36.77
C ALA A 687 -2.12 -19.77 -36.50
N PHE A 688 -2.65 -19.68 -35.29
CA PHE A 688 -3.85 -20.42 -34.90
C PHE A 688 -4.83 -19.53 -34.12
N ALA A 689 -6.08 -19.52 -34.51
CA ALA A 689 -7.19 -19.03 -33.71
C ALA A 689 -7.51 -20.07 -32.62
N LEU A 690 -7.67 -19.58 -31.36
CA LEU A 690 -7.92 -20.44 -30.20
C LEU A 690 -9.42 -20.55 -29.91
N TYR A 691 -9.88 -21.78 -29.72
CA TYR A 691 -11.20 -22.13 -29.22
C TYR A 691 -11.09 -22.95 -27.95
N SER A 692 -12.17 -23.08 -27.19
CA SER A 692 -12.20 -23.85 -25.96
C SER A 692 -11.88 -25.33 -26.13
N ASP A 693 -12.14 -25.87 -27.33
CA ASP A 693 -12.04 -27.30 -27.68
C ASP A 693 -11.00 -27.61 -28.78
N ARG A 694 -10.52 -26.61 -29.52
CA ARG A 694 -9.62 -26.79 -30.66
C ARG A 694 -8.79 -25.55 -30.98
N LYS A 695 -7.83 -25.75 -31.88
CA LYS A 695 -7.13 -24.67 -32.59
C LYS A 695 -7.41 -24.78 -34.08
N GLU A 696 -7.66 -23.65 -34.72
CA GLU A 696 -7.86 -23.56 -36.17
C GLU A 696 -6.77 -22.73 -36.81
N ALA A 697 -6.24 -23.13 -37.94
CA ALA A 697 -5.23 -22.34 -38.67
C ALA A 697 -5.84 -20.97 -39.03
N ALA A 698 -5.13 -19.92 -38.70
CA ALA A 698 -5.50 -18.56 -39.06
C ALA A 698 -4.71 -18.08 -40.27
N GLU A 699 -5.38 -17.42 -41.21
CA GLU A 699 -4.74 -16.82 -42.37
C GLU A 699 -3.95 -15.55 -41.96
N PHE A 700 -2.77 -15.40 -42.52
CA PHE A 700 -1.94 -14.24 -42.30
C PHE A 700 -1.10 -13.88 -43.51
N THR A 701 -0.64 -12.66 -43.57
CA THR A 701 0.40 -12.21 -44.52
C THR A 701 1.57 -11.62 -43.78
N VAL A 702 2.77 -11.77 -44.34
CA VAL A 702 3.97 -11.17 -43.76
C VAL A 702 4.68 -10.34 -44.82
N ARG A 703 5.01 -9.08 -44.48
CA ARG A 703 5.85 -8.20 -45.27
C ARG A 703 7.00 -7.72 -44.38
N GLU A 704 8.21 -8.05 -44.76
CA GLU A 704 9.39 -7.80 -43.92
C GLU A 704 9.25 -8.42 -42.51
N ARG A 705 9.04 -7.62 -41.51
CA ARG A 705 8.79 -8.04 -40.11
C ARG A 705 7.35 -7.78 -39.65
N GLU A 706 6.49 -7.32 -40.52
CA GLU A 706 5.10 -7.06 -40.16
C GLU A 706 4.20 -8.24 -40.54
N ILE A 707 3.52 -8.82 -39.55
CA ILE A 707 2.49 -9.81 -39.74
C ILE A 707 1.10 -9.15 -39.68
N THR A 708 0.27 -9.43 -40.66
CA THR A 708 -1.11 -8.93 -40.71
C THR A 708 -2.09 -10.09 -40.66
N VAL A 709 -3.05 -9.99 -39.72
CA VAL A 709 -4.07 -11.01 -39.47
C VAL A 709 -5.45 -10.36 -39.43
N GLN A 710 -6.45 -10.99 -40.06
CA GLN A 710 -7.85 -10.63 -39.86
C GLN A 710 -8.34 -11.16 -38.52
N MET A 711 -8.62 -10.26 -37.60
CA MET A 711 -9.05 -10.60 -36.24
C MET A 711 -10.56 -10.58 -36.12
N GLN A 712 -11.08 -11.53 -35.36
CA GLN A 712 -12.46 -11.51 -34.86
C GLN A 712 -12.46 -10.97 -33.42
N ALA A 713 -13.48 -10.20 -33.10
CA ALA A 713 -13.65 -9.64 -31.74
C ALA A 713 -13.56 -10.72 -30.65
N ARG A 714 -12.70 -10.51 -29.68
CA ARG A 714 -12.46 -11.42 -28.53
C ARG A 714 -12.08 -12.85 -28.92
N ARG A 715 -11.54 -13.07 -30.14
CA ARG A 715 -10.98 -14.35 -30.59
C ARG A 715 -9.44 -14.26 -30.53
N PRO A 716 -8.79 -14.95 -29.57
CA PRO A 716 -7.33 -14.94 -29.52
C PRO A 716 -6.72 -15.64 -30.74
N VAL A 717 -5.67 -15.07 -31.28
CA VAL A 717 -4.81 -15.72 -32.27
C VAL A 717 -3.40 -15.81 -31.72
N MET A 718 -2.85 -17.01 -31.77
CA MET A 718 -1.49 -17.28 -31.32
C MET A 718 -0.58 -17.55 -32.53
N ILE A 719 0.48 -16.79 -32.64
CA ILE A 719 1.55 -17.02 -33.62
C ILE A 719 2.64 -17.79 -32.93
N TYR A 720 3.06 -18.89 -33.54
CA TYR A 720 4.17 -19.70 -33.03
C TYR A 720 5.37 -19.59 -33.95
N ARG A 721 6.56 -19.56 -33.34
CA ARG A 721 7.79 -19.85 -34.06
C ARG A 721 7.95 -21.36 -34.19
N ALA A 722 8.10 -21.88 -35.42
CA ALA A 722 8.26 -23.30 -35.70
C ALA A 722 9.65 -23.82 -35.34
#